data_7e0d99e2acdf7dadb363c1b433ec6690
#
_entry.id   7e0d99e2acdf7dadb363c1b433ec6690
#
_cell.length_a   1.000
_cell.length_b   1.000
_cell.length_c   1.000
_cell.angle_alpha   90.00
_cell.angle_beta   90.00
_cell.angle_gamma   90.00
#
_symmetry.space_group_name_H-M   'P 1'
#
loop_
_entity.id
_entity.type
_entity.pdbx_description
1 polymer ?
#
loop_
_entity_poly.entity_id
_entity_poly.type
_entity_poly.pdbx_seq_one_letter_code
_entity_poly.pdbx_strand_id
1 'polypeptide(L)'
;MLNNLWLIPILPFVGFLLNGLFGRRLGKSAVTAIAILGSLSAALAGTIATFQYNAIYEHGERHLNVVYEWFNSGGIGADIAFQLDPLSIVMLMVVTWVGFLIHVYSVGYMHHEEGYWRYFAYLNLFLAMMLILILGSSYLFMFVGWEGVGLCSYLLIGFYYQTDYAPPAGKKAFIVNRIGDFGFLIAMFLMFSYIGSVDFAKVQQVASAGGIGAGIITAICLLMFVGATGKSAQIPLYVWLPDAMAGPTPVSALIHAATMVTAGVYMIARSNVLFRMSPTAMAVVAIIGGLTALFAATIGLRQFDIKKVLAYSTVSQLGFMFIAVGVGAFTAAIFHLVTHAFFKACLFLGSGSVIHAMSGEQDIRKMGGLKDKIPQTFRTFQWATFAIAGLPFAAGFFSKDEILASAWSTPFIPGAGKIVWLLGTLAAFCTAFYMYRLYYLTFYGKFRGTHEQEHHLHESPSSMTIPLWILAILSLVGGLLNIPHAIHVPGAAFLARWLHPIYPAVPGVHGEIELTVSTEILVASVSTLIALLGWFIAMRLYKTRELAADVAFEQKAPGLARALENKWYIDELYAATIVRPLHGISTFFWKGIDALIDGTAAMLGFVVRGFGDIMRFFQTGNVRNYALMLFLGVVVFIIFMV
;
A
#
# COMPACT_ATOMS: atom_id res chain seq x y z
N MET A 1 28.02 -5.00 9.37
CA MET A 1 26.78 -4.78 8.60
C MET A 1 26.51 -3.29 8.40
N LEU A 2 26.73 -2.43 9.40
CA LEU A 2 26.46 -0.98 9.29
C LEU A 2 27.16 -0.33 8.08
N ASN A 3 28.42 -0.63 7.83
CA ASN A 3 29.16 -0.06 6.68
C ASN A 3 28.72 -0.63 5.32
N ASN A 4 27.80 -1.59 5.30
CA ASN A 4 27.32 -2.28 4.11
C ASN A 4 25.79 -2.47 4.14
N LEU A 5 25.05 -1.41 4.49
CA LEU A 5 23.57 -1.47 4.56
C LEU A 5 22.92 -1.85 3.21
N TRP A 6 23.58 -1.50 2.11
CA TRP A 6 23.16 -1.84 0.76
C TRP A 6 23.03 -3.36 0.50
N LEU A 7 23.73 -4.20 1.29
CA LEU A 7 23.60 -5.66 1.19
C LEU A 7 22.18 -6.12 1.57
N ILE A 8 21.50 -5.43 2.50
CA ILE A 8 20.19 -5.86 2.98
C ILE A 8 19.16 -5.95 1.83
N PRO A 9 18.96 -4.93 0.99
CA PRO A 9 18.06 -5.06 -0.17
C PRO A 9 18.64 -5.89 -1.32
N ILE A 10 19.95 -6.00 -1.47
CA ILE A 10 20.57 -6.80 -2.54
C ILE A 10 20.35 -8.29 -2.35
N LEU A 11 20.29 -8.80 -1.11
CA LEU A 11 20.10 -10.22 -0.86
C LEU A 11 18.79 -10.77 -1.47
N PRO A 12 17.60 -10.19 -1.22
CA PRO A 12 16.39 -10.63 -1.90
C PRO A 12 16.41 -10.25 -3.40
N PHE A 13 17.10 -9.17 -3.81
CA PHE A 13 17.23 -8.83 -5.22
C PHE A 13 18.00 -9.90 -6.01
N VAL A 14 19.05 -10.48 -5.45
CA VAL A 14 19.74 -11.63 -6.02
C VAL A 14 18.78 -12.83 -6.13
N GLY A 15 17.97 -13.08 -5.10
CA GLY A 15 16.92 -14.10 -5.16
C GLY A 15 15.94 -13.88 -6.32
N PHE A 16 15.54 -12.63 -6.57
CA PHE A 16 14.73 -12.25 -7.73
C PHE A 16 15.45 -12.59 -9.06
N LEU A 17 16.71 -12.17 -9.21
CA LEU A 17 17.46 -12.42 -10.44
C LEU A 17 17.64 -13.93 -10.72
N LEU A 18 18.03 -14.70 -9.72
CA LEU A 18 18.24 -16.13 -9.88
C LEU A 18 16.94 -16.87 -10.21
N ASN A 19 15.86 -16.59 -9.50
CA ASN A 19 14.55 -17.19 -9.77
C ASN A 19 13.95 -16.68 -11.09
N GLY A 20 14.14 -15.40 -11.43
CA GLY A 20 13.62 -14.82 -12.65
C GLY A 20 14.30 -15.35 -13.92
N LEU A 21 15.64 -15.48 -13.90
CA LEU A 21 16.42 -15.92 -15.06
C LEU A 21 16.46 -17.44 -15.22
N PHE A 22 16.58 -18.16 -14.10
CA PHE A 22 16.85 -19.60 -14.11
C PHE A 22 15.72 -20.45 -13.52
N GLY A 23 14.78 -19.87 -12.76
CA GLY A 23 13.78 -20.60 -11.97
C GLY A 23 12.91 -21.56 -12.78
N ARG A 24 12.61 -21.22 -14.04
CA ARG A 24 11.88 -22.13 -14.95
C ARG A 24 12.62 -23.47 -15.17
N ARG A 25 13.97 -23.47 -15.08
CA ARG A 25 14.82 -24.65 -15.32
C ARG A 25 15.24 -25.34 -14.02
N LEU A 26 15.20 -24.65 -12.89
CA LEU A 26 15.77 -25.14 -11.62
C LEU A 26 14.86 -26.10 -10.83
N GLY A 27 13.58 -26.17 -11.15
CA GLY A 27 12.61 -26.94 -10.37
C GLY A 27 12.18 -26.25 -9.05
N LYS A 28 11.06 -26.71 -8.49
CA LYS A 28 10.40 -26.04 -7.35
C LYS A 28 11.26 -25.97 -6.08
N SER A 29 12.00 -27.03 -5.75
CA SER A 29 12.83 -27.08 -4.53
C SER A 29 13.95 -26.04 -4.54
N ALA A 30 14.65 -25.89 -5.67
CA ALA A 30 15.71 -24.89 -5.81
C ALA A 30 15.13 -23.46 -5.80
N VAL A 31 14.02 -23.21 -6.50
CA VAL A 31 13.30 -21.93 -6.47
C VAL A 31 12.91 -21.55 -5.04
N THR A 32 12.37 -22.51 -4.28
CA THR A 32 12.02 -22.34 -2.86
C THR A 32 13.25 -21.96 -2.04
N ALA A 33 14.33 -22.73 -2.16
CA ALA A 33 15.56 -22.48 -1.40
C ALA A 33 16.11 -21.08 -1.67
N ILE A 34 16.21 -20.67 -2.93
CA ILE A 34 16.68 -19.33 -3.33
C ILE A 34 15.79 -18.23 -2.73
N ALA A 35 14.47 -18.38 -2.84
CA ALA A 35 13.51 -17.36 -2.34
C ALA A 35 13.56 -17.22 -0.82
N ILE A 36 13.58 -18.35 -0.10
CA ILE A 36 13.64 -18.38 1.36
C ILE A 36 14.99 -17.86 1.87
N LEU A 37 16.10 -18.29 1.26
CA LEU A 37 17.42 -17.80 1.64
C LEU A 37 17.57 -16.30 1.37
N GLY A 38 17.04 -15.78 0.27
CA GLY A 38 17.05 -14.35 -0.03
C GLY A 38 16.31 -13.52 1.02
N SER A 39 15.11 -13.95 1.42
CA SER A 39 14.31 -13.25 2.44
C SER A 39 14.87 -13.44 3.85
N LEU A 40 15.31 -14.64 4.23
CA LEU A 40 15.90 -14.93 5.54
C LEU A 40 17.22 -14.19 5.73
N SER A 41 18.10 -14.18 4.74
CA SER A 41 19.38 -13.49 4.83
C SER A 41 19.19 -11.97 4.98
N ALA A 42 18.19 -11.38 4.34
CA ALA A 42 17.84 -9.97 4.55
C ALA A 42 17.34 -9.72 5.98
N ALA A 43 16.52 -10.62 6.56
CA ALA A 43 16.05 -10.51 7.93
C ALA A 43 17.20 -10.64 8.94
N LEU A 44 18.08 -11.59 8.75
CA LEU A 44 19.28 -11.77 9.60
C LEU A 44 20.24 -10.59 9.48
N ALA A 45 20.52 -10.12 8.25
CA ALA A 45 21.39 -8.98 8.03
C ALA A 45 20.81 -7.69 8.66
N GLY A 46 19.50 -7.47 8.55
CA GLY A 46 18.80 -6.36 9.21
C GLY A 46 18.87 -6.45 10.73
N THR A 47 18.71 -7.65 11.28
CA THR A 47 18.84 -7.91 12.72
C THR A 47 20.26 -7.63 13.22
N ILE A 48 21.28 -8.12 12.49
CA ILE A 48 22.69 -7.86 12.82
C ILE A 48 23.00 -6.35 12.76
N ALA A 49 22.50 -5.65 11.72
CA ALA A 49 22.67 -4.21 11.60
C ALA A 49 22.03 -3.47 12.78
N THR A 50 20.86 -3.89 13.24
CA THR A 50 20.16 -3.33 14.41
C THR A 50 20.96 -3.53 15.69
N PHE A 51 21.53 -4.71 15.95
CA PHE A 51 22.37 -4.93 17.12
C PHE A 51 23.65 -4.10 17.08
N GLN A 52 24.29 -3.97 15.91
CA GLN A 52 25.49 -3.15 15.76
C GLN A 52 25.15 -1.67 15.93
N TYR A 53 24.00 -1.20 15.45
CA TYR A 53 23.52 0.16 15.65
C TYR A 53 23.36 0.45 17.14
N ASN A 54 22.67 -0.38 17.88
CA ASN A 54 22.45 -0.21 19.32
C ASN A 54 23.75 -0.22 20.15
N ALA A 55 24.78 -0.91 19.67
CA ALA A 55 26.08 -0.94 20.34
C ALA A 55 26.91 0.34 20.15
N ILE A 56 26.58 1.16 19.14
CA ILE A 56 27.38 2.34 18.75
C ILE A 56 26.61 3.65 19.03
N TYR A 57 25.30 3.68 18.78
CA TYR A 57 24.47 4.87 18.85
C TYR A 57 23.51 4.83 20.05
N GLU A 58 23.88 5.49 21.14
CA GLU A 58 23.09 5.51 22.37
C GLU A 58 21.87 6.44 22.31
N HIS A 59 21.93 7.50 21.50
CA HIS A 59 20.95 8.59 21.48
C HIS A 59 20.12 8.66 20.19
N GLY A 60 20.12 7.60 19.37
CA GLY A 60 19.27 7.53 18.18
C GLY A 60 19.77 8.35 16.99
N GLU A 61 21.08 8.59 16.91
CA GLU A 61 21.71 9.30 15.81
C GLU A 61 21.57 8.54 14.50
N ARG A 62 21.55 9.28 13.40
CA ARG A 62 21.48 8.73 12.04
C ARG A 62 22.81 8.08 11.64
N HIS A 63 22.82 6.81 11.31
CA HIS A 63 23.92 6.17 10.59
C HIS A 63 23.69 6.28 9.09
N LEU A 64 24.65 6.85 8.34
CA LEU A 64 24.59 7.04 6.90
C LEU A 64 25.66 6.19 6.20
N ASN A 65 25.24 5.40 5.22
CA ASN A 65 26.12 4.60 4.35
C ASN A 65 25.96 5.06 2.91
N VAL A 66 26.83 5.97 2.45
CA VAL A 66 26.88 6.45 1.06
C VAL A 66 27.56 5.39 0.21
N VAL A 67 26.88 4.91 -0.83
CA VAL A 67 27.38 3.91 -1.76
C VAL A 67 27.91 4.55 -3.03
N TYR A 68 27.18 5.56 -3.55
CA TYR A 68 27.51 6.20 -4.82
C TYR A 68 26.91 7.61 -4.90
N GLU A 69 27.69 8.58 -5.36
CA GLU A 69 27.17 9.90 -5.73
C GLU A 69 26.44 9.78 -7.07
N TRP A 70 25.11 9.90 -7.06
CA TRP A 70 24.30 9.68 -8.24
C TRP A 70 24.44 10.84 -9.24
N PHE A 71 24.21 12.05 -8.76
CA PHE A 71 24.47 13.27 -9.52
C PHE A 71 24.72 14.46 -8.58
N ASN A 72 25.54 15.39 -9.07
CA ASN A 72 25.79 16.66 -8.41
C ASN A 72 25.99 17.74 -9.50
N SER A 73 25.00 18.63 -9.68
CA SER A 73 25.03 19.64 -10.72
C SER A 73 24.26 20.88 -10.28
N GLY A 74 24.86 22.06 -10.45
CA GLY A 74 24.20 23.34 -10.17
C GLY A 74 23.80 23.54 -8.69
N GLY A 75 24.49 22.88 -7.75
CA GLY A 75 24.18 22.94 -6.33
C GLY A 75 23.07 21.97 -5.89
N ILE A 76 22.54 21.17 -6.82
CA ILE A 76 21.57 20.11 -6.56
C ILE A 76 22.30 18.78 -6.66
N GLY A 77 22.24 17.98 -5.58
CA GLY A 77 22.85 16.67 -5.54
C GLY A 77 21.92 15.62 -4.94
N ALA A 78 22.12 14.38 -5.34
CA ALA A 78 21.51 13.23 -4.72
C ALA A 78 22.46 12.03 -4.74
N ASP A 79 22.50 11.31 -3.64
CA ASP A 79 23.31 10.12 -3.44
C ASP A 79 22.46 8.86 -3.41
N ILE A 80 23.01 7.77 -3.89
CA ILE A 80 22.55 6.43 -3.55
C ILE A 80 23.13 6.11 -2.18
N ALA A 81 22.36 6.39 -1.15
CA ALA A 81 22.78 6.25 0.22
C ALA A 81 21.69 5.62 1.08
N PHE A 82 22.13 4.75 1.97
CA PHE A 82 21.26 4.05 2.93
C PHE A 82 21.43 4.65 4.32
N GLN A 83 20.33 4.80 5.03
CA GLN A 83 20.38 5.25 6.41
C GLN A 83 19.73 4.25 7.36
N LEU A 84 20.28 4.18 8.56
CA LEU A 84 19.73 3.43 9.67
C LEU A 84 19.55 4.38 10.87
N ASP A 85 18.34 4.40 11.39
CA ASP A 85 17.92 5.16 12.57
C ASP A 85 16.74 4.45 13.26
N PRO A 86 16.28 4.89 14.43
CA PRO A 86 15.22 4.22 15.16
C PRO A 86 13.95 3.95 14.34
N LEU A 87 13.55 4.86 13.45
CA LEU A 87 12.35 4.69 12.63
C LEU A 87 12.55 3.65 11.51
N SER A 88 13.67 3.74 10.78
CA SER A 88 14.00 2.76 9.74
C SER A 88 14.25 1.35 10.31
N ILE A 89 14.78 1.23 11.54
CA ILE A 89 14.95 -0.05 12.24
C ILE A 89 13.61 -0.71 12.53
N VAL A 90 12.63 0.01 13.04
CA VAL A 90 11.29 -0.55 13.28
C VAL A 90 10.69 -1.09 11.99
N MET A 91 10.76 -0.30 10.91
CA MET A 91 10.27 -0.74 9.60
C MET A 91 11.06 -1.92 9.04
N LEU A 92 12.39 -1.90 9.17
CA LEU A 92 13.28 -2.97 8.71
C LEU A 92 12.93 -4.31 9.38
N MET A 93 12.76 -4.31 10.70
CA MET A 93 12.40 -5.53 11.46
C MET A 93 11.03 -6.06 11.05
N VAL A 94 10.02 -5.19 10.93
CA VAL A 94 8.67 -5.60 10.53
C VAL A 94 8.66 -6.14 9.09
N VAL A 95 9.24 -5.41 8.14
CA VAL A 95 9.21 -5.77 6.71
C VAL A 95 9.96 -7.07 6.45
N THR A 96 11.14 -7.24 7.06
CA THR A 96 11.96 -8.43 6.81
C THR A 96 11.39 -9.68 7.46
N TRP A 97 11.02 -9.65 8.74
CA TRP A 97 10.54 -10.84 9.44
C TRP A 97 9.13 -11.24 9.04
N VAL A 98 8.20 -10.30 8.90
CA VAL A 98 6.85 -10.62 8.39
C VAL A 98 6.93 -11.03 6.92
N GLY A 99 7.77 -10.36 6.12
CA GLY A 99 8.03 -10.76 4.74
C GLY A 99 8.58 -12.19 4.63
N PHE A 100 9.55 -12.57 5.47
CA PHE A 100 10.07 -13.94 5.55
C PHE A 100 8.98 -14.96 5.90
N LEU A 101 8.14 -14.69 6.90
CA LEU A 101 7.04 -15.59 7.27
C LEU A 101 6.05 -15.77 6.10
N ILE A 102 5.78 -14.71 5.33
CA ILE A 102 4.93 -14.78 4.15
C ILE A 102 5.60 -15.62 3.04
N HIS A 103 6.92 -15.54 2.85
CA HIS A 103 7.63 -16.40 1.91
C HIS A 103 7.51 -17.87 2.31
N VAL A 104 7.69 -18.20 3.60
CA VAL A 104 7.53 -19.58 4.12
C VAL A 104 6.10 -20.08 3.90
N TYR A 105 5.09 -19.27 4.22
CA TYR A 105 3.68 -19.61 3.98
C TYR A 105 3.40 -19.89 2.49
N SER A 106 3.98 -19.07 1.62
CA SER A 106 3.77 -19.15 0.17
C SER A 106 4.25 -20.47 -0.44
N VAL A 107 5.21 -21.16 0.20
CA VAL A 107 5.69 -22.48 -0.26
C VAL A 107 4.54 -23.49 -0.31
N GLY A 108 3.73 -23.56 0.74
CA GLY A 108 2.56 -24.44 0.78
C GLY A 108 1.44 -23.96 -0.12
N TYR A 109 1.10 -22.67 -0.03
CA TYR A 109 -0.05 -22.09 -0.74
C TYR A 109 0.10 -22.17 -2.28
N MET A 110 1.30 -21.87 -2.80
CA MET A 110 1.57 -21.81 -4.25
C MET A 110 2.10 -23.13 -4.83
N HIS A 111 2.15 -24.23 -4.05
CA HIS A 111 2.82 -25.46 -4.44
C HIS A 111 2.32 -26.05 -5.77
N HIS A 112 1.03 -25.91 -6.07
CA HIS A 112 0.41 -26.48 -7.27
C HIS A 112 0.42 -25.51 -8.48
N GLU A 113 0.86 -24.25 -8.29
CA GLU A 113 0.83 -23.23 -9.35
C GLU A 113 1.94 -23.44 -10.39
N GLU A 114 1.60 -23.30 -11.69
CA GLU A 114 2.55 -23.40 -12.80
C GLU A 114 3.58 -22.27 -12.80
N GLY A 115 3.15 -21.06 -12.43
CA GLY A 115 3.98 -19.86 -12.35
C GLY A 115 4.81 -19.74 -11.07
N TYR A 116 5.07 -20.83 -10.35
CA TYR A 116 5.74 -20.88 -9.04
C TYR A 116 7.05 -20.08 -8.99
N TRP A 117 7.96 -20.28 -9.96
CA TRP A 117 9.25 -19.57 -10.05
C TRP A 117 9.07 -18.07 -10.24
N ARG A 118 8.11 -17.65 -11.09
CA ARG A 118 7.78 -16.26 -11.37
C ARG A 118 7.19 -15.57 -10.13
N TYR A 119 6.33 -16.26 -9.41
CA TYR A 119 5.75 -15.80 -8.16
C TYR A 119 6.85 -15.44 -7.14
N PHE A 120 7.77 -16.36 -6.87
CA PHE A 120 8.85 -16.13 -5.91
C PHE A 120 9.87 -15.09 -6.38
N ALA A 121 10.10 -15.00 -7.68
CA ALA A 121 10.91 -13.91 -8.24
C ALA A 121 10.27 -12.55 -7.90
N TYR A 122 8.99 -12.36 -8.19
CA TYR A 122 8.30 -11.11 -7.91
C TYR A 122 8.19 -10.79 -6.41
N LEU A 123 8.03 -11.81 -5.58
CA LEU A 123 7.97 -11.65 -4.13
C LEU A 123 9.30 -11.14 -3.57
N ASN A 124 10.41 -11.72 -4.02
CA ASN A 124 11.76 -11.28 -3.65
C ASN A 124 12.06 -9.86 -4.17
N LEU A 125 11.67 -9.53 -5.41
CA LEU A 125 11.81 -8.18 -5.93
C LEU A 125 11.03 -7.17 -5.09
N PHE A 126 9.80 -7.51 -4.70
CA PHE A 126 8.98 -6.66 -3.86
C PHE A 126 9.67 -6.37 -2.51
N LEU A 127 10.21 -7.40 -1.88
CA LEU A 127 10.95 -7.25 -0.62
C LEU A 127 12.19 -6.34 -0.80
N ALA A 128 12.95 -6.52 -1.88
CA ALA A 128 14.11 -5.69 -2.19
C ALA A 128 13.73 -4.21 -2.36
N MET A 129 12.68 -3.93 -3.14
CA MET A 129 12.21 -2.55 -3.39
C MET A 129 11.66 -1.89 -2.13
N MET A 130 10.95 -2.66 -1.28
CA MET A 130 10.49 -2.15 0.01
C MET A 130 11.65 -1.80 0.96
N LEU A 131 12.72 -2.60 0.95
CA LEU A 131 13.92 -2.34 1.72
C LEU A 131 14.67 -1.09 1.23
N ILE A 132 14.72 -0.84 -0.09
CA ILE A 132 15.23 0.42 -0.64
C ILE A 132 14.39 1.60 -0.16
N LEU A 133 13.06 1.47 -0.16
CA LEU A 133 12.15 2.53 0.30
C LEU A 133 12.43 2.93 1.76
N ILE A 134 12.54 1.97 2.67
CA ILE A 134 12.66 2.25 4.11
C ILE A 134 14.07 2.63 4.56
N LEU A 135 15.09 2.18 3.84
CA LEU A 135 16.50 2.46 4.16
C LEU A 135 17.07 3.63 3.35
N GLY A 136 16.35 4.17 2.38
CA GLY A 136 16.79 5.33 1.60
C GLY A 136 17.02 6.56 2.47
N SER A 137 18.10 7.31 2.20
CA SER A 137 18.50 8.48 2.97
C SER A 137 17.87 9.80 2.50
N SER A 138 17.22 9.78 1.34
CA SER A 138 16.61 10.95 0.70
C SER A 138 15.22 10.64 0.13
N TYR A 139 14.42 11.69 -0.08
CA TYR A 139 13.11 11.54 -0.74
C TYR A 139 13.23 10.95 -2.14
N LEU A 140 14.28 11.30 -2.89
CA LEU A 140 14.50 10.77 -4.23
C LEU A 140 14.85 9.29 -4.20
N PHE A 141 15.72 8.85 -3.30
CA PHE A 141 16.09 7.44 -3.21
C PHE A 141 14.96 6.59 -2.58
N MET A 142 14.20 7.16 -1.63
CA MET A 142 12.93 6.58 -1.18
C MET A 142 11.96 6.39 -2.36
N PHE A 143 11.89 7.36 -3.28
CA PHE A 143 10.99 7.30 -4.44
C PHE A 143 11.35 6.18 -5.41
N VAL A 144 12.63 5.82 -5.56
CA VAL A 144 13.03 4.62 -6.32
C VAL A 144 12.39 3.36 -5.77
N GLY A 145 12.45 3.16 -4.45
CA GLY A 145 11.76 2.06 -3.78
C GLY A 145 10.23 2.16 -3.90
N TRP A 146 9.69 3.38 -3.79
CA TRP A 146 8.26 3.69 -3.89
C TRP A 146 7.66 3.28 -5.24
N GLU A 147 8.36 3.59 -6.33
CA GLU A 147 8.01 3.16 -7.67
C GLU A 147 8.22 1.66 -7.87
N GLY A 148 9.30 1.13 -7.29
CA GLY A 148 9.63 -0.29 -7.35
C GLY A 148 8.53 -1.16 -6.73
N VAL A 149 8.03 -0.82 -5.53
CA VAL A 149 6.91 -1.57 -4.92
C VAL A 149 5.60 -1.39 -5.71
N GLY A 150 5.42 -0.25 -6.38
CA GLY A 150 4.30 -0.02 -7.31
C GLY A 150 4.34 -0.97 -8.50
N LEU A 151 5.49 -1.13 -9.14
CA LEU A 151 5.70 -2.09 -10.23
C LEU A 151 5.49 -3.53 -9.75
N CYS A 152 6.06 -3.89 -8.59
CA CYS A 152 5.91 -5.24 -8.04
C CYS A 152 4.45 -5.55 -7.71
N SER A 153 3.69 -4.57 -7.19
CA SER A 153 2.26 -4.75 -6.93
C SER A 153 1.48 -5.01 -8.21
N TYR A 154 1.77 -4.29 -9.30
CA TYR A 154 1.19 -4.55 -10.62
C TYR A 154 1.43 -5.99 -11.08
N LEU A 155 2.69 -6.47 -10.99
CA LEU A 155 3.08 -7.82 -11.40
C LEU A 155 2.44 -8.91 -10.54
N LEU A 156 2.29 -8.67 -9.24
CA LEU A 156 1.75 -9.64 -8.28
C LEU A 156 0.23 -9.65 -8.26
N ILE A 157 -0.44 -8.51 -8.40
CA ILE A 157 -1.91 -8.43 -8.52
C ILE A 157 -2.34 -9.05 -9.84
N GLY A 158 -1.63 -8.74 -10.93
CA GLY A 158 -1.83 -9.30 -12.25
C GLY A 158 -1.22 -10.69 -12.47
N PHE A 159 -0.84 -11.41 -11.39
CA PHE A 159 -0.15 -12.69 -11.49
C PHE A 159 -0.90 -13.71 -12.35
N TYR A 160 -2.22 -13.79 -12.19
CA TYR A 160 -3.12 -14.61 -13.00
C TYR A 160 -3.50 -13.91 -14.32
N TYR A 161 -2.49 -13.50 -15.09
CA TYR A 161 -2.65 -12.67 -16.30
C TYR A 161 -3.50 -13.31 -17.42
N GLN A 162 -3.75 -14.60 -17.34
CA GLN A 162 -4.62 -15.32 -18.28
C GLN A 162 -6.11 -15.17 -17.95
N THR A 163 -6.46 -14.62 -16.80
CA THR A 163 -7.86 -14.38 -16.39
C THR A 163 -8.31 -12.99 -16.81
N ASP A 164 -9.61 -12.81 -17.03
CA ASP A 164 -10.18 -11.53 -17.46
C ASP A 164 -10.20 -10.47 -16.34
N TYR A 165 -10.05 -10.87 -15.08
CA TYR A 165 -10.17 -9.97 -13.92
C TYR A 165 -8.83 -9.49 -13.33
N ALA A 166 -7.77 -10.29 -13.42
CA ALA A 166 -6.50 -9.94 -12.77
C ALA A 166 -5.70 -8.86 -13.52
N PRO A 167 -5.56 -8.89 -14.87
CA PRO A 167 -4.85 -7.83 -15.59
C PRO A 167 -5.50 -6.45 -15.44
N PRO A 168 -6.83 -6.26 -15.55
CA PRO A 168 -7.46 -4.97 -15.26
C PRO A 168 -7.25 -4.49 -13.83
N ALA A 169 -7.28 -5.39 -12.84
CA ALA A 169 -7.03 -5.05 -11.44
C ALA A 169 -5.59 -4.57 -11.20
N GLY A 170 -4.59 -5.26 -11.76
CA GLY A 170 -3.21 -4.83 -11.73
C GLY A 170 -3.00 -3.47 -12.40
N LYS A 171 -3.55 -3.28 -13.60
CA LYS A 171 -3.53 -2.01 -14.32
C LYS A 171 -4.17 -0.87 -13.51
N LYS A 172 -5.35 -1.10 -12.91
CA LYS A 172 -6.02 -0.12 -12.04
C LYS A 172 -5.13 0.26 -10.86
N ALA A 173 -4.53 -0.72 -10.18
CA ALA A 173 -3.63 -0.47 -9.07
C ALA A 173 -2.43 0.37 -9.49
N PHE A 174 -1.79 0.06 -10.61
CA PHE A 174 -0.65 0.81 -11.10
C PHE A 174 -1.00 2.26 -11.45
N ILE A 175 -2.08 2.49 -12.23
CA ILE A 175 -2.48 3.82 -12.70
C ILE A 175 -2.91 4.70 -11.52
N VAL A 176 -3.74 4.19 -10.60
CA VAL A 176 -4.23 4.97 -9.45
C VAL A 176 -3.07 5.37 -8.53
N ASN A 177 -2.13 4.44 -8.29
CA ASN A 177 -0.91 4.77 -7.53
C ASN A 177 -0.07 5.83 -8.25
N ARG A 178 0.08 5.77 -9.58
CA ARG A 178 0.83 6.74 -10.37
C ARG A 178 0.28 8.15 -10.28
N ILE A 179 -1.05 8.31 -10.17
CA ILE A 179 -1.67 9.62 -9.91
C ILE A 179 -1.17 10.20 -8.57
N GLY A 180 -1.10 9.37 -7.53
CA GLY A 180 -0.51 9.76 -6.25
C GLY A 180 0.99 10.11 -6.36
N ASP A 181 1.75 9.26 -7.05
CA ASP A 181 3.19 9.40 -7.22
C ASP A 181 3.56 10.71 -7.92
N PHE A 182 2.71 11.20 -8.84
CA PHE A 182 2.88 12.51 -9.46
C PHE A 182 2.84 13.67 -8.45
N GLY A 183 1.95 13.60 -7.45
CA GLY A 183 1.95 14.57 -6.34
C GLY A 183 3.27 14.56 -5.56
N PHE A 184 3.80 13.37 -5.26
CA PHE A 184 5.08 13.25 -4.56
C PHE A 184 6.26 13.80 -5.39
N LEU A 185 6.27 13.57 -6.72
CA LEU A 185 7.26 14.17 -7.62
C LEU A 185 7.25 15.69 -7.57
N ILE A 186 6.08 16.31 -7.63
CA ILE A 186 5.96 17.79 -7.55
C ILE A 186 6.44 18.27 -6.17
N ALA A 187 6.16 17.55 -5.08
CA ALA A 187 6.69 17.89 -3.76
C ALA A 187 8.22 17.91 -3.74
N MET A 188 8.87 16.91 -4.37
CA MET A 188 10.33 16.89 -4.50
C MET A 188 10.87 18.03 -5.36
N PHE A 189 10.18 18.42 -6.44
CA PHE A 189 10.58 19.57 -7.24
C PHE A 189 10.50 20.88 -6.45
N LEU A 190 9.49 21.04 -5.60
CA LEU A 190 9.41 22.18 -4.68
C LEU A 190 10.53 22.14 -3.64
N MET A 191 10.88 20.96 -3.10
CA MET A 191 12.03 20.82 -2.21
C MET A 191 13.34 21.25 -2.90
N PHE A 192 13.60 20.79 -4.13
CA PHE A 192 14.76 21.24 -4.89
C PHE A 192 14.76 22.76 -5.11
N SER A 193 13.62 23.34 -5.50
CA SER A 193 13.53 24.75 -5.85
C SER A 193 13.67 25.68 -4.64
N TYR A 194 13.14 25.33 -3.48
CA TYR A 194 13.06 26.20 -2.30
C TYR A 194 14.00 25.79 -1.16
N ILE A 195 14.43 24.53 -1.10
CA ILE A 195 15.30 24.00 -0.06
C ILE A 195 16.71 23.70 -0.61
N GLY A 196 16.81 23.43 -1.91
CA GLY A 196 18.06 23.05 -2.58
C GLY A 196 18.53 21.64 -2.27
N SER A 197 17.67 20.79 -1.68
CA SER A 197 18.00 19.41 -1.32
C SER A 197 16.75 18.54 -1.16
N VAL A 198 16.95 17.23 -1.32
CA VAL A 198 15.96 16.18 -0.98
C VAL A 198 16.50 15.18 0.05
N ASP A 199 17.67 15.42 0.66
CA ASP A 199 18.15 14.65 1.82
C ASP A 199 17.28 14.95 3.03
N PHE A 200 16.87 13.93 3.77
CA PHE A 200 15.94 14.09 4.90
C PHE A 200 16.47 15.05 5.98
N ALA A 201 17.74 14.90 6.38
CA ALA A 201 18.30 15.72 7.43
C ALA A 201 18.45 17.18 6.98
N LYS A 202 18.91 17.41 5.75
CA LYS A 202 19.07 18.76 5.20
C LYS A 202 17.74 19.47 5.02
N VAL A 203 16.71 18.76 4.51
CA VAL A 203 15.36 19.29 4.38
C VAL A 203 14.79 19.70 5.75
N GLN A 204 14.94 18.84 6.76
CA GLN A 204 14.48 19.14 8.12
C GLN A 204 15.24 20.32 8.73
N GLN A 205 16.56 20.38 8.55
CA GLN A 205 17.40 21.47 9.05
C GLN A 205 17.00 22.82 8.45
N VAL A 206 16.90 22.90 7.12
CA VAL A 206 16.54 24.14 6.41
C VAL A 206 15.12 24.59 6.76
N ALA A 207 14.16 23.66 6.84
CA ALA A 207 12.80 23.97 7.24
C ALA A 207 12.76 24.53 8.67
N SER A 208 13.42 23.88 9.63
CA SER A 208 13.47 24.32 11.05
C SER A 208 14.16 25.67 11.23
N ALA A 209 15.07 26.06 10.34
CA ALA A 209 15.74 27.35 10.38
C ALA A 209 14.85 28.55 9.98
N GLY A 210 13.62 28.30 9.52
CA GLY A 210 12.62 29.34 9.24
C GLY A 210 12.83 30.08 7.89
N GLY A 211 13.69 29.57 7.01
CA GLY A 211 13.99 30.21 5.71
C GLY A 211 12.93 29.97 4.62
N ILE A 212 11.85 29.22 4.90
CA ILE A 212 10.86 28.82 3.92
C ILE A 212 9.49 29.33 4.33
N GLY A 213 8.75 29.95 3.39
CA GLY A 213 7.40 30.44 3.64
C GLY A 213 6.43 29.31 4.00
N ALA A 214 5.56 29.53 4.99
CA ALA A 214 4.60 28.54 5.49
C ALA A 214 3.68 27.97 4.36
N GLY A 215 3.35 28.76 3.35
CA GLY A 215 2.57 28.32 2.19
C GLY A 215 3.29 27.27 1.35
N ILE A 216 4.61 27.39 1.18
CA ILE A 216 5.43 26.42 0.44
C ILE A 216 5.53 25.11 1.23
N ILE A 217 5.78 25.18 2.55
CA ILE A 217 5.79 24.00 3.41
C ILE A 217 4.45 23.28 3.34
N THR A 218 3.33 24.02 3.43
CA THR A 218 1.99 23.45 3.30
C THR A 218 1.77 22.78 1.94
N ALA A 219 2.22 23.42 0.85
CA ALA A 219 2.12 22.83 -0.49
C ALA A 219 2.92 21.52 -0.61
N ILE A 220 4.17 21.51 -0.12
CA ILE A 220 5.02 20.31 -0.07
C ILE A 220 4.31 19.19 0.71
N CYS A 221 3.80 19.47 1.91
CA CYS A 221 3.12 18.49 2.75
C CYS A 221 1.85 17.92 2.09
N LEU A 222 1.01 18.78 1.50
CA LEU A 222 -0.21 18.33 0.82
C LEU A 222 0.10 17.49 -0.42
N LEU A 223 1.10 17.86 -1.21
CA LEU A 223 1.54 17.09 -2.38
C LEU A 223 2.16 15.74 -1.98
N MET A 224 2.95 15.70 -0.90
CA MET A 224 3.38 14.43 -0.30
C MET A 224 2.19 13.59 0.16
N PHE A 225 1.20 14.22 0.76
CA PHE A 225 -0.02 13.52 1.19
C PHE A 225 -0.80 12.95 -0.01
N VAL A 226 -0.87 13.65 -1.16
CA VAL A 226 -1.42 13.09 -2.40
C VAL A 226 -0.67 11.80 -2.78
N GLY A 227 0.66 11.78 -2.71
CA GLY A 227 1.46 10.56 -2.87
C GLY A 227 1.06 9.45 -1.89
N ALA A 228 0.91 9.81 -0.62
CA ALA A 228 0.48 8.88 0.42
C ALA A 228 -0.93 8.34 0.19
N THR A 229 -1.89 9.13 -0.34
CA THR A 229 -3.26 8.64 -0.61
C THR A 229 -3.27 7.54 -1.66
N GLY A 230 -2.36 7.57 -2.63
CA GLY A 230 -2.18 6.49 -3.62
C GLY A 230 -1.73 5.19 -2.96
N LYS A 231 -0.53 5.15 -2.40
CA LYS A 231 0.05 3.92 -1.82
C LYS A 231 -0.72 3.40 -0.61
N SER A 232 -1.16 4.30 0.27
CA SER A 232 -1.86 3.93 1.50
C SER A 232 -3.38 3.96 1.38
N ALA A 233 -3.90 3.98 0.15
CA ALA A 233 -5.32 3.81 -0.16
C ALA A 233 -6.25 4.69 0.68
N GLN A 234 -5.96 6.00 0.77
CA GLN A 234 -6.85 6.98 1.37
C GLN A 234 -7.78 7.59 0.32
N ILE A 235 -8.88 8.15 0.74
CA ILE A 235 -9.75 8.93 -0.14
C ILE A 235 -8.93 10.07 -0.77
N PRO A 236 -9.01 10.29 -2.10
CA PRO A 236 -9.89 9.65 -3.09
C PRO A 236 -9.27 8.42 -3.79
N LEU A 237 -8.00 8.07 -3.58
CA LEU A 237 -7.25 7.08 -4.35
C LEU A 237 -7.29 5.64 -3.80
N TYR A 238 -8.25 5.30 -2.93
CA TYR A 238 -8.35 3.97 -2.28
C TYR A 238 -8.88 2.84 -3.21
N VAL A 239 -9.52 3.18 -4.33
CA VAL A 239 -10.34 2.27 -5.15
C VAL A 239 -9.60 1.07 -5.77
N TRP A 240 -8.27 1.11 -5.83
CA TRP A 240 -7.46 0.02 -6.34
C TRP A 240 -7.30 -1.14 -5.36
N LEU A 241 -7.32 -0.85 -4.04
CA LEU A 241 -6.94 -1.82 -3.01
C LEU A 241 -7.90 -3.01 -2.91
N PRO A 242 -9.25 -2.85 -2.95
CA PRO A 242 -10.17 -3.98 -2.96
C PRO A 242 -10.06 -4.85 -4.22
N ASP A 243 -9.71 -4.27 -5.36
CA ASP A 243 -9.54 -5.01 -6.61
C ASP A 243 -8.18 -5.75 -6.65
N ALA A 244 -7.20 -5.31 -5.84
CA ALA A 244 -5.93 -6.01 -5.65
C ALA A 244 -6.09 -7.43 -5.08
N MET A 245 -7.28 -7.78 -4.56
CA MET A 245 -7.62 -9.15 -4.13
C MET A 245 -7.66 -10.16 -5.28
N ALA A 246 -7.54 -9.73 -6.54
CA ALA A 246 -7.38 -10.59 -7.71
C ALA A 246 -6.09 -11.43 -7.68
N GLY A 247 -5.05 -10.97 -7.02
CA GLY A 247 -3.80 -11.70 -6.85
C GLY A 247 -3.87 -12.85 -5.84
N PRO A 248 -2.80 -13.69 -5.78
CA PRO A 248 -2.69 -14.76 -4.77
C PRO A 248 -2.79 -14.21 -3.34
N THR A 249 -3.39 -14.96 -2.42
CA THR A 249 -3.65 -14.47 -1.06
C THR A 249 -2.39 -14.09 -0.26
N PRO A 250 -1.22 -14.78 -0.37
CA PRO A 250 -0.02 -14.32 0.31
C PRO A 250 0.51 -12.97 -0.21
N VAL A 251 0.24 -12.64 -1.47
CA VAL A 251 0.50 -11.29 -2.02
C VAL A 251 -0.35 -10.24 -1.29
N SER A 252 -1.64 -10.56 -1.07
CA SER A 252 -2.52 -9.67 -0.31
C SER A 252 -1.98 -9.46 1.12
N ALA A 253 -1.48 -10.52 1.76
CA ALA A 253 -0.84 -10.39 3.07
C ALA A 253 0.40 -9.47 3.01
N LEU A 254 1.28 -9.65 2.01
CA LEU A 254 2.50 -8.84 1.89
C LEU A 254 2.19 -7.37 1.63
N ILE A 255 1.39 -7.08 0.62
CA ILE A 255 1.04 -5.70 0.21
C ILE A 255 0.30 -4.97 1.33
N HIS A 256 -0.68 -5.63 1.98
CA HIS A 256 -1.67 -4.97 2.82
C HIS A 256 -1.38 -5.03 4.33
N ALA A 257 -0.41 -5.86 4.78
CA ALA A 257 -0.11 -5.94 6.21
C ALA A 257 1.07 -5.05 6.63
N ALA A 258 2.23 -5.21 5.99
CA ALA A 258 3.50 -4.72 6.54
C ALA A 258 4.31 -3.83 5.58
N THR A 259 3.89 -3.67 4.31
CA THR A 259 4.77 -3.13 3.28
C THR A 259 4.16 -1.94 2.52
N MET A 260 3.76 -2.12 1.26
CA MET A 260 3.40 -1.03 0.34
C MET A 260 2.39 -0.03 0.93
N VAL A 261 1.31 -0.52 1.55
CA VAL A 261 0.26 0.37 2.06
C VAL A 261 0.67 1.15 3.31
N THR A 262 1.74 0.75 3.99
CA THR A 262 2.31 1.47 5.14
C THR A 262 3.33 2.54 4.73
N ALA A 263 3.74 2.56 3.45
CA ALA A 263 4.75 3.49 2.94
C ALA A 263 4.35 4.97 3.11
N GLY A 264 3.07 5.31 2.91
CA GLY A 264 2.59 6.69 3.10
C GLY A 264 2.65 7.12 4.56
N VAL A 265 2.33 6.24 5.50
CA VAL A 265 2.44 6.51 6.94
C VAL A 265 3.90 6.71 7.32
N TYR A 266 4.81 5.84 6.84
CA TYR A 266 6.24 5.96 7.04
C TYR A 266 6.78 7.28 6.50
N MET A 267 6.41 7.68 5.28
CA MET A 267 6.83 8.92 4.64
C MET A 267 6.42 10.15 5.47
N ILE A 268 5.17 10.21 5.96
CA ILE A 268 4.70 11.33 6.79
C ILE A 268 5.41 11.33 8.15
N ALA A 269 5.57 10.17 8.79
CA ALA A 269 6.31 10.07 10.05
C ALA A 269 7.78 10.49 9.89
N ARG A 270 8.42 10.12 8.77
CA ARG A 270 9.78 10.56 8.39
C ARG A 270 9.86 12.07 8.18
N SER A 271 8.79 12.67 7.69
CA SER A 271 8.68 14.11 7.39
C SER A 271 8.00 14.90 8.51
N ASN A 272 7.97 14.37 9.73
CA ASN A 272 7.22 14.94 10.87
C ASN A 272 7.50 16.44 11.10
N VAL A 273 8.73 16.90 10.93
CA VAL A 273 9.11 18.32 11.08
C VAL A 273 8.32 19.20 10.11
N LEU A 274 8.26 18.83 8.82
CA LEU A 274 7.52 19.58 7.80
C LEU A 274 6.01 19.62 8.11
N PHE A 275 5.43 18.48 8.46
CA PHE A 275 4.00 18.39 8.76
C PHE A 275 3.63 19.18 10.00
N ARG A 276 4.43 19.13 11.08
CA ARG A 276 4.18 19.91 12.32
C ARG A 276 4.26 21.42 12.07
N MET A 277 5.04 21.87 11.07
CA MET A 277 5.09 23.28 10.65
C MET A 277 3.87 23.70 9.81
N SER A 278 2.98 22.76 9.42
CA SER A 278 1.77 23.05 8.64
C SER A 278 0.53 22.46 9.32
N PRO A 279 -0.10 23.18 10.26
CA PRO A 279 -1.34 22.76 10.91
C PRO A 279 -2.47 22.45 9.89
N THR A 280 -2.50 23.18 8.77
CA THR A 280 -3.46 22.95 7.68
C THR A 280 -3.27 21.57 7.04
N ALA A 281 -2.01 21.18 6.72
CA ALA A 281 -1.73 19.86 6.17
C ALA A 281 -2.06 18.76 7.20
N MET A 282 -1.71 18.95 8.46
CA MET A 282 -2.06 18.01 9.54
C MET A 282 -3.57 17.82 9.66
N ALA A 283 -4.34 18.91 9.64
CA ALA A 283 -5.81 18.85 9.70
C ALA A 283 -6.40 18.08 8.51
N VAL A 284 -5.91 18.34 7.29
CA VAL A 284 -6.34 17.60 6.07
C VAL A 284 -6.03 16.12 6.21
N VAL A 285 -4.82 15.75 6.62
CA VAL A 285 -4.41 14.36 6.82
C VAL A 285 -5.29 13.65 7.85
N ALA A 286 -5.55 14.29 9.00
CA ALA A 286 -6.37 13.72 10.07
C ALA A 286 -7.83 13.52 9.62
N ILE A 287 -8.43 14.53 8.97
CA ILE A 287 -9.83 14.49 8.52
C ILE A 287 -10.02 13.43 7.44
N ILE A 288 -9.15 13.42 6.42
CA ILE A 288 -9.20 12.40 5.35
C ILE A 288 -8.97 11.00 5.93
N GLY A 289 -8.02 10.85 6.88
CA GLY A 289 -7.82 9.60 7.61
C GLY A 289 -9.08 9.13 8.33
N GLY A 290 -9.75 10.02 9.09
CA GLY A 290 -10.99 9.71 9.80
C GLY A 290 -12.15 9.35 8.88
N LEU A 291 -12.34 10.11 7.79
CA LEU A 291 -13.34 9.83 6.77
C LEU A 291 -13.07 8.48 6.09
N THR A 292 -11.82 8.21 5.72
CA THR A 292 -11.43 6.94 5.12
C THR A 292 -11.67 5.77 6.06
N ALA A 293 -11.31 5.92 7.34
CA ALA A 293 -11.50 4.88 8.35
C ALA A 293 -12.97 4.48 8.46
N LEU A 294 -13.86 5.44 8.61
CA LEU A 294 -15.30 5.19 8.75
C LEU A 294 -15.92 4.69 7.44
N PHE A 295 -15.62 5.36 6.34
CA PHE A 295 -16.16 5.02 5.02
C PHE A 295 -15.85 3.56 4.64
N ALA A 296 -14.58 3.16 4.73
CA ALA A 296 -14.18 1.79 4.43
C ALA A 296 -14.80 0.78 5.41
N ALA A 297 -14.90 1.13 6.70
CA ALA A 297 -15.54 0.28 7.69
C ALA A 297 -17.02 0.03 7.36
N THR A 298 -17.77 1.04 6.88
CA THR A 298 -19.17 0.86 6.48
C THR A 298 -19.33 -0.12 5.32
N ILE A 299 -18.43 -0.08 4.33
CA ILE A 299 -18.44 -1.05 3.21
C ILE A 299 -18.18 -2.47 3.71
N GLY A 300 -17.21 -2.62 4.64
CA GLY A 300 -16.89 -3.90 5.27
C GLY A 300 -18.08 -4.61 5.92
N LEU A 301 -19.08 -3.87 6.38
CA LEU A 301 -20.29 -4.42 7.02
C LEU A 301 -21.07 -5.38 6.11
N ARG A 302 -21.03 -5.20 4.79
CA ARG A 302 -21.85 -5.97 3.84
C ARG A 302 -21.07 -6.62 2.68
N GLN A 303 -19.75 -6.70 2.76
CA GLN A 303 -19.00 -7.49 1.78
C GLN A 303 -19.15 -8.99 2.09
N PHE A 304 -19.16 -9.83 1.04
CA PHE A 304 -19.32 -11.28 1.15
C PHE A 304 -18.08 -12.07 0.74
N ASP A 305 -17.13 -11.45 0.06
CA ASP A 305 -15.83 -12.04 -0.24
C ASP A 305 -14.90 -11.87 0.96
N ILE A 306 -14.37 -12.98 1.50
CA ILE A 306 -13.50 -12.98 2.69
C ILE A 306 -12.28 -12.05 2.54
N LYS A 307 -11.66 -12.01 1.34
CA LYS A 307 -10.51 -11.13 1.05
C LYS A 307 -10.95 -9.67 0.93
N LYS A 308 -12.12 -9.39 0.33
CA LYS A 308 -12.63 -8.01 0.21
C LYS A 308 -13.02 -7.41 1.55
N VAL A 309 -13.60 -8.18 2.47
CA VAL A 309 -13.83 -7.72 3.86
C VAL A 309 -12.51 -7.30 4.49
N LEU A 310 -11.46 -8.11 4.37
CA LEU A 310 -10.13 -7.81 4.90
C LEU A 310 -9.47 -6.63 4.18
N ALA A 311 -9.73 -6.43 2.88
CA ALA A 311 -9.25 -5.29 2.11
C ALA A 311 -9.83 -3.97 2.63
N TYR A 312 -11.16 -3.86 2.76
CA TYR A 312 -11.79 -2.68 3.36
C TYR A 312 -11.41 -2.46 4.81
N SER A 313 -11.22 -3.55 5.55
CA SER A 313 -10.65 -3.48 6.88
C SER A 313 -9.22 -2.92 6.88
N THR A 314 -8.39 -3.19 5.85
CA THR A 314 -7.06 -2.58 5.71
C THR A 314 -7.16 -1.08 5.45
N VAL A 315 -8.01 -0.65 4.48
CA VAL A 315 -8.25 0.77 4.21
C VAL A 315 -8.67 1.51 5.49
N SER A 316 -9.57 0.90 6.27
CA SER A 316 -10.03 1.46 7.56
C SER A 316 -8.89 1.58 8.58
N GLN A 317 -8.04 0.55 8.76
CA GLN A 317 -6.92 0.61 9.71
C GLN A 317 -5.82 1.60 9.27
N LEU A 318 -5.58 1.74 7.98
CA LEU A 318 -4.72 2.79 7.44
C LEU A 318 -5.30 4.18 7.78
N GLY A 319 -6.61 4.36 7.66
CA GLY A 319 -7.28 5.58 8.09
C GLY A 319 -6.97 5.94 9.55
N PHE A 320 -6.94 4.97 10.48
CA PHE A 320 -6.49 5.20 11.86
C PHE A 320 -5.04 5.67 11.94
N MET A 321 -4.14 5.10 11.14
CA MET A 321 -2.75 5.56 11.11
C MET A 321 -2.63 7.00 10.58
N PHE A 322 -3.47 7.37 9.60
CA PHE A 322 -3.53 8.75 9.08
C PHE A 322 -4.17 9.70 10.08
N ILE A 323 -5.16 9.28 10.87
CA ILE A 323 -5.60 10.03 12.04
C ILE A 323 -4.39 10.33 12.93
N ALA A 324 -3.63 9.32 13.31
CA ALA A 324 -2.50 9.44 14.23
C ALA A 324 -1.43 10.41 13.73
N VAL A 325 -0.93 10.26 12.49
CA VAL A 325 0.07 11.20 11.95
C VAL A 325 -0.50 12.60 11.76
N GLY A 326 -1.77 12.73 11.40
CA GLY A 326 -2.44 14.01 11.20
C GLY A 326 -2.73 14.78 12.50
N VAL A 327 -2.89 14.08 13.63
CA VAL A 327 -3.02 14.72 14.96
C VAL A 327 -1.67 14.94 15.65
N GLY A 328 -0.55 14.51 15.03
CA GLY A 328 0.80 14.66 15.58
C GLY A 328 1.27 13.48 16.44
N ALA A 329 0.49 12.41 16.55
CA ALA A 329 0.83 11.20 17.30
C ALA A 329 1.62 10.20 16.43
N PHE A 330 2.82 10.61 15.96
CA PHE A 330 3.63 9.80 15.04
C PHE A 330 4.03 8.45 15.63
N THR A 331 4.38 8.42 16.91
CA THR A 331 4.69 7.17 17.62
C THR A 331 3.50 6.21 17.63
N ALA A 332 2.30 6.69 17.94
CA ALA A 332 1.08 5.89 17.93
C ALA A 332 0.77 5.33 16.52
N ALA A 333 1.04 6.12 15.47
CA ALA A 333 0.90 5.67 14.09
C ALA A 333 1.84 4.49 13.76
N ILE A 334 3.13 4.61 14.12
CA ILE A 334 4.11 3.55 13.90
C ILE A 334 3.83 2.34 14.79
N PHE A 335 3.39 2.55 16.03
CA PHE A 335 2.96 1.47 16.90
C PHE A 335 1.78 0.68 16.31
N HIS A 336 0.76 1.40 15.83
CA HIS A 336 -0.37 0.74 15.16
C HIS A 336 0.04 0.05 13.87
N LEU A 337 1.00 0.59 13.12
CA LEU A 337 1.59 -0.05 11.94
C LEU A 337 2.24 -1.39 12.28
N VAL A 338 3.02 -1.45 13.37
CA VAL A 338 3.67 -2.69 13.84
C VAL A 338 2.63 -3.74 14.22
N THR A 339 1.67 -3.37 15.07
CA THR A 339 0.60 -4.30 15.49
C THR A 339 -0.29 -4.73 14.32
N HIS A 340 -0.58 -3.81 13.41
CA HIS A 340 -1.31 -4.06 12.17
C HIS A 340 -0.59 -5.09 11.29
N ALA A 341 0.72 -5.01 11.15
CA ALA A 341 1.49 -5.97 10.38
C ALA A 341 1.26 -7.41 10.90
N PHE A 342 1.19 -7.61 12.21
CA PHE A 342 0.98 -8.93 12.81
C PHE A 342 -0.42 -9.45 12.58
N PHE A 343 -1.45 -8.74 13.04
CA PHE A 343 -2.81 -9.26 12.93
C PHE A 343 -3.34 -9.27 11.49
N LYS A 344 -2.91 -8.35 10.62
CA LYS A 344 -3.34 -8.35 9.22
C LYS A 344 -2.69 -9.46 8.41
N ALA A 345 -1.39 -9.68 8.57
CA ALA A 345 -0.75 -10.82 7.92
C ALA A 345 -1.41 -12.13 8.38
N CYS A 346 -1.67 -12.30 9.69
CA CYS A 346 -2.37 -13.47 10.22
C CYS A 346 -3.78 -13.64 9.61
N LEU A 347 -4.57 -12.57 9.50
CA LEU A 347 -5.92 -12.62 8.94
C LEU A 347 -5.92 -12.94 7.44
N PHE A 348 -5.06 -12.30 6.64
CA PHE A 348 -4.96 -12.61 5.22
C PHE A 348 -4.43 -14.01 4.96
N LEU A 349 -3.36 -14.43 5.63
CA LEU A 349 -2.86 -15.79 5.51
C LEU A 349 -3.88 -16.80 6.03
N GLY A 350 -4.57 -16.51 7.14
CA GLY A 350 -5.67 -17.33 7.65
C GLY A 350 -6.84 -17.43 6.67
N SER A 351 -7.21 -16.34 5.97
CA SER A 351 -8.20 -16.42 4.90
C SER A 351 -7.72 -17.27 3.72
N GLY A 352 -6.41 -17.19 3.39
CA GLY A 352 -5.80 -18.07 2.39
C GLY A 352 -5.89 -19.55 2.78
N SER A 353 -5.67 -19.87 4.06
CA SER A 353 -5.85 -21.23 4.58
C SER A 353 -7.30 -21.70 4.47
N VAL A 354 -8.28 -20.84 4.78
CA VAL A 354 -9.71 -21.15 4.58
C VAL A 354 -10.03 -21.39 3.10
N ILE A 355 -9.57 -20.51 2.21
CA ILE A 355 -9.79 -20.62 0.76
C ILE A 355 -9.15 -21.91 0.22
N HIS A 356 -7.97 -22.28 0.70
CA HIS A 356 -7.28 -23.52 0.34
C HIS A 356 -8.08 -24.74 0.77
N ALA A 357 -8.58 -24.77 2.02
CA ALA A 357 -9.43 -25.86 2.52
C ALA A 357 -10.78 -25.96 1.77
N MET A 358 -11.31 -24.84 1.28
CA MET A 358 -12.58 -24.73 0.54
C MET A 358 -12.41 -24.85 -0.98
N SER A 359 -11.27 -25.37 -1.47
CA SER A 359 -11.03 -25.57 -2.91
C SER A 359 -11.19 -24.30 -3.75
N GLY A 360 -10.76 -23.14 -3.21
CA GLY A 360 -10.77 -21.85 -3.90
C GLY A 360 -12.01 -20.97 -3.66
N GLU A 361 -13.00 -21.42 -2.88
CA GLU A 361 -14.19 -20.61 -2.58
C GLU A 361 -13.83 -19.41 -1.68
N GLN A 362 -14.32 -18.21 -2.05
CA GLN A 362 -14.07 -16.96 -1.33
C GLN A 362 -15.34 -16.34 -0.72
N ASP A 363 -16.52 -16.79 -1.11
CA ASP A 363 -17.80 -16.28 -0.64
C ASP A 363 -18.15 -16.85 0.75
N ILE A 364 -18.18 -15.99 1.77
CA ILE A 364 -18.50 -16.38 3.15
C ILE A 364 -19.94 -16.93 3.31
N ARG A 365 -20.84 -16.68 2.33
CA ARG A 365 -22.18 -17.23 2.32
C ARG A 365 -22.17 -18.73 2.07
N LYS A 366 -21.16 -19.24 1.39
CA LYS A 366 -20.94 -20.66 1.10
C LYS A 366 -20.02 -21.38 2.08
N MET A 367 -19.51 -20.67 3.09
CA MET A 367 -18.69 -21.22 4.17
C MET A 367 -19.56 -21.65 5.36
N GLY A 368 -18.99 -21.90 6.50
CA GLY A 368 -19.64 -22.24 7.76
C GLY A 368 -19.20 -23.59 8.31
N GLY A 369 -19.30 -23.78 9.64
CA GLY A 369 -18.96 -25.04 10.31
C GLY A 369 -17.50 -25.47 10.22
N LEU A 370 -16.58 -24.58 9.82
CA LEU A 370 -15.18 -24.92 9.58
C LEU A 370 -14.34 -25.08 10.86
N LYS A 371 -14.87 -24.69 12.01
CA LYS A 371 -14.16 -24.68 13.30
C LYS A 371 -13.47 -25.99 13.64
N ASP A 372 -14.15 -27.11 13.46
CA ASP A 372 -13.66 -28.43 13.86
C ASP A 372 -12.89 -29.13 12.74
N LYS A 373 -13.02 -28.65 11.50
CA LYS A 373 -12.34 -29.18 10.31
C LYS A 373 -10.93 -28.59 10.13
N ILE A 374 -10.75 -27.30 10.45
CA ILE A 374 -9.46 -26.58 10.37
C ILE A 374 -9.13 -25.86 11.69
N PRO A 375 -8.89 -26.61 12.78
CA PRO A 375 -8.79 -26.05 14.14
C PRO A 375 -7.61 -25.13 14.36
N GLN A 376 -6.47 -25.31 13.69
CA GLN A 376 -5.32 -24.42 13.83
C GLN A 376 -5.57 -23.08 13.15
N THR A 377 -6.09 -23.10 11.91
CA THR A 377 -6.51 -21.92 11.18
C THR A 377 -7.60 -21.16 11.94
N PHE A 378 -8.59 -21.86 12.50
CA PHE A 378 -9.64 -21.26 13.32
C PHE A 378 -9.07 -20.50 14.53
N ARG A 379 -8.17 -21.10 15.32
CA ARG A 379 -7.61 -20.49 16.53
C ARG A 379 -6.75 -19.27 16.21
N THR A 380 -5.88 -19.38 15.20
CA THR A 380 -5.02 -18.26 14.79
C THR A 380 -5.82 -17.11 14.24
N PHE A 381 -6.84 -17.39 13.42
CA PHE A 381 -7.78 -16.38 12.91
C PHE A 381 -8.58 -15.71 14.04
N GLN A 382 -9.00 -16.48 15.05
CA GLN A 382 -9.68 -15.97 16.24
C GLN A 382 -8.82 -14.94 16.99
N TRP A 383 -7.55 -15.27 17.26
CA TRP A 383 -6.65 -14.38 17.99
C TRP A 383 -6.39 -13.08 17.22
N ALA A 384 -6.17 -13.17 15.92
CA ALA A 384 -6.00 -12.00 15.09
C ALA A 384 -7.29 -11.17 14.97
N THR A 385 -8.47 -11.81 14.93
CA THR A 385 -9.78 -11.12 14.97
C THR A 385 -9.99 -10.40 16.29
N PHE A 386 -9.60 -11.03 17.40
CA PHE A 386 -9.64 -10.43 18.72
C PHE A 386 -8.74 -9.17 18.79
N ALA A 387 -7.54 -9.25 18.22
CA ALA A 387 -6.59 -8.14 18.18
C ALA A 387 -7.10 -6.96 17.33
N ILE A 388 -7.54 -7.21 16.10
CA ILE A 388 -8.00 -6.12 15.21
C ILE A 388 -9.30 -5.47 15.70
N ALA A 389 -10.17 -6.20 16.41
CA ALA A 389 -11.37 -5.63 17.01
C ALA A 389 -11.04 -4.62 18.12
N GLY A 390 -9.81 -4.62 18.65
CA GLY A 390 -9.41 -3.74 19.74
C GLY A 390 -9.95 -4.21 21.10
N LEU A 391 -10.09 -5.52 21.29
CA LEU A 391 -10.52 -6.09 22.56
C LEU A 391 -9.38 -6.05 23.58
N PRO A 392 -9.67 -5.90 24.89
CA PRO A 392 -8.66 -5.66 25.92
C PRO A 392 -7.50 -6.66 25.91
N PHE A 393 -6.31 -6.17 26.22
CA PHE A 393 -5.05 -6.91 26.32
C PHE A 393 -4.46 -7.44 25.00
N ALA A 394 -5.10 -7.24 23.85
CA ALA A 394 -4.52 -7.54 22.54
C ALA A 394 -3.78 -6.35 21.96
N ALA A 395 -2.91 -6.58 20.98
CA ALA A 395 -2.05 -5.54 20.40
C ALA A 395 -2.85 -4.36 19.81
N GLY A 396 -3.97 -4.64 19.15
CA GLY A 396 -4.82 -3.61 18.56
C GLY A 396 -5.57 -2.76 19.58
N PHE A 397 -5.80 -3.24 20.79
CA PHE A 397 -6.35 -2.44 21.90
C PHE A 397 -5.41 -1.28 22.24
N PHE A 398 -4.18 -1.58 22.61
CA PHE A 398 -3.22 -0.57 23.03
C PHE A 398 -2.96 0.47 21.93
N SER A 399 -2.75 0.01 20.70
CA SER A 399 -2.38 0.91 19.61
C SER A 399 -3.53 1.79 19.10
N LYS A 400 -4.79 1.30 19.08
CA LYS A 400 -5.94 2.12 18.69
C LYS A 400 -6.34 3.12 19.75
N ASP A 401 -6.32 2.71 21.02
CA ASP A 401 -6.69 3.58 22.12
C ASP A 401 -5.72 4.76 22.25
N GLU A 402 -4.42 4.53 22.02
CA GLU A 402 -3.43 5.60 21.95
C GLU A 402 -3.72 6.59 20.81
N ILE A 403 -4.12 6.10 19.63
CA ILE A 403 -4.53 6.97 18.51
C ILE A 403 -5.75 7.81 18.89
N LEU A 404 -6.78 7.18 19.44
CA LEU A 404 -8.03 7.87 19.78
C LEU A 404 -7.84 8.86 20.95
N ALA A 405 -7.04 8.51 21.96
CA ALA A 405 -6.69 9.42 23.03
C ALA A 405 -5.90 10.63 22.52
N SER A 406 -4.96 10.41 21.62
CA SER A 406 -4.19 11.47 20.98
C SER A 406 -5.08 12.37 20.11
N ALA A 407 -6.05 11.81 19.38
CA ALA A 407 -7.00 12.60 18.59
C ALA A 407 -7.91 13.48 19.47
N TRP A 408 -8.29 12.98 20.65
CA TRP A 408 -9.07 13.76 21.61
C TRP A 408 -8.29 14.94 22.20
N SER A 409 -7.00 14.76 22.48
CA SER A 409 -6.15 15.69 23.22
C SER A 409 -5.26 16.58 22.34
N THR A 410 -5.27 16.41 21.01
CA THR A 410 -4.33 17.10 20.11
C THR A 410 -4.46 18.64 20.16
N PRO A 411 -3.34 19.37 20.34
CA PRO A 411 -3.33 20.82 20.23
C PRO A 411 -3.16 21.31 18.78
N PHE A 412 -2.71 20.45 17.84
CA PHE A 412 -2.36 20.84 16.48
C PHE A 412 -3.56 21.19 15.59
N ILE A 413 -4.73 20.59 15.88
CA ILE A 413 -5.97 20.81 15.12
C ILE A 413 -7.14 21.09 16.07
N PRO A 414 -7.17 22.25 16.73
CA PRO A 414 -8.19 22.58 17.75
C PRO A 414 -9.61 22.44 17.19
N GLY A 415 -10.47 21.72 17.91
CA GLY A 415 -11.86 21.45 17.51
C GLY A 415 -12.02 20.30 16.52
N ALA A 416 -11.17 20.17 15.50
CA ALA A 416 -11.21 19.07 14.53
C ALA A 416 -10.81 17.72 15.16
N GLY A 417 -9.93 17.71 16.17
CA GLY A 417 -9.49 16.50 16.87
C GLY A 417 -10.67 15.68 17.44
N LYS A 418 -11.67 16.33 18.05
CA LYS A 418 -12.85 15.65 18.58
C LYS A 418 -13.74 15.05 17.48
N ILE A 419 -13.84 15.72 16.32
CA ILE A 419 -14.58 15.19 15.16
C ILE A 419 -13.87 13.94 14.64
N VAL A 420 -12.55 14.01 14.50
CA VAL A 420 -11.72 12.88 14.04
C VAL A 420 -11.78 11.71 15.03
N TRP A 421 -11.76 12.00 16.35
CA TRP A 421 -11.99 11.00 17.39
C TRP A 421 -13.35 10.30 17.23
N LEU A 422 -14.43 11.05 16.98
CA LEU A 422 -15.76 10.47 16.76
C LEU A 422 -15.79 9.56 15.52
N LEU A 423 -15.20 10.02 14.40
CA LEU A 423 -15.12 9.22 13.18
C LEU A 423 -14.33 7.91 13.42
N GLY A 424 -13.20 7.99 14.12
CA GLY A 424 -12.41 6.82 14.50
C GLY A 424 -13.18 5.87 15.42
N THR A 425 -13.89 6.40 16.40
CA THR A 425 -14.68 5.61 17.35
C THR A 425 -15.82 4.85 16.65
N LEU A 426 -16.53 5.50 15.72
CA LEU A 426 -17.55 4.84 14.89
C LEU A 426 -16.94 3.77 13.96
N ALA A 427 -15.76 4.04 13.40
CA ALA A 427 -15.03 3.07 12.59
C ALA A 427 -14.57 1.85 13.43
N ALA A 428 -14.19 2.05 14.69
CA ALA A 428 -13.84 0.96 15.61
C ALA A 428 -15.04 0.06 15.92
N PHE A 429 -16.23 0.63 16.14
CA PHE A 429 -17.48 -0.13 16.26
C PHE A 429 -17.74 -1.01 15.03
N CYS A 430 -17.71 -0.40 13.84
CA CYS A 430 -17.90 -1.13 12.60
C CYS A 430 -16.85 -2.24 12.42
N THR A 431 -15.59 -1.97 12.81
CA THR A 431 -14.50 -2.94 12.73
C THR A 431 -14.77 -4.19 13.56
N ALA A 432 -15.14 -4.02 14.83
CA ALA A 432 -15.50 -5.14 15.69
C ALA A 432 -16.68 -5.93 15.11
N PHE A 433 -17.72 -5.23 14.63
CA PHE A 433 -18.88 -5.86 14.06
C PHE A 433 -18.57 -6.68 12.80
N TYR A 434 -17.95 -6.09 11.75
CA TYR A 434 -17.74 -6.82 10.50
C TYR A 434 -16.70 -7.94 10.61
N MET A 435 -15.70 -7.79 11.48
CA MET A 435 -14.71 -8.84 11.71
C MET A 435 -15.34 -10.06 12.40
N TYR A 436 -16.18 -9.83 13.41
CA TYR A 436 -16.90 -10.94 14.04
C TYR A 436 -18.03 -11.50 13.17
N ARG A 437 -18.66 -10.68 12.31
CA ARG A 437 -19.56 -11.18 11.25
C ARG A 437 -18.82 -12.16 10.35
N LEU A 438 -17.68 -11.76 9.81
CA LEU A 438 -16.81 -12.61 8.98
C LEU A 438 -16.45 -13.90 9.72
N TYR A 439 -15.97 -13.77 10.96
CA TYR A 439 -15.54 -14.89 11.79
C TYR A 439 -16.68 -15.90 12.06
N TYR A 440 -17.86 -15.42 12.46
CA TYR A 440 -18.99 -16.33 12.73
C TYR A 440 -19.52 -16.99 11.46
N LEU A 441 -19.64 -16.27 10.36
CA LEU A 441 -20.11 -16.83 9.09
C LEU A 441 -19.14 -17.85 8.48
N THR A 442 -17.83 -17.72 8.75
CA THR A 442 -16.82 -18.65 8.24
C THR A 442 -16.72 -19.91 9.08
N PHE A 443 -16.65 -19.78 10.40
CA PHE A 443 -16.26 -20.89 11.29
C PHE A 443 -17.42 -21.53 12.03
N TYR A 444 -18.54 -20.87 12.22
CA TYR A 444 -19.68 -21.36 12.97
C TYR A 444 -20.87 -21.69 12.09
N GLY A 445 -21.90 -22.28 12.69
CA GLY A 445 -23.12 -22.68 12.01
C GLY A 445 -22.98 -23.98 11.22
N LYS A 446 -23.85 -24.18 10.26
CA LYS A 446 -23.83 -25.34 9.36
C LYS A 446 -22.88 -25.08 8.19
N PHE A 447 -22.27 -26.15 7.68
CA PHE A 447 -21.52 -26.09 6.45
C PHE A 447 -22.46 -25.79 5.28
N ARG A 448 -22.08 -24.82 4.44
CA ARG A 448 -22.91 -24.30 3.34
C ARG A 448 -22.26 -24.47 1.96
N GLY A 449 -21.12 -25.13 1.90
CA GLY A 449 -20.44 -25.48 0.66
C GLY A 449 -21.06 -26.69 -0.04
N THR A 450 -20.44 -27.14 -1.13
CA THR A 450 -20.84 -28.35 -1.85
C THR A 450 -20.37 -29.60 -1.10
N HIS A 451 -21.02 -30.75 -1.40
CA HIS A 451 -20.64 -32.04 -0.81
C HIS A 451 -19.19 -32.44 -1.16
N GLU A 452 -18.75 -32.11 -2.38
CA GLU A 452 -17.36 -32.31 -2.81
C GLU A 452 -16.38 -31.51 -1.97
N GLN A 453 -16.66 -30.24 -1.72
CA GLN A 453 -15.85 -29.38 -0.86
C GLN A 453 -15.78 -29.95 0.57
N GLU A 454 -16.89 -30.46 1.12
CA GLU A 454 -16.90 -31.03 2.46
C GLU A 454 -15.96 -32.23 2.62
N HIS A 455 -15.88 -33.10 1.60
CA HIS A 455 -14.97 -34.25 1.58
C HIS A 455 -13.49 -33.86 1.48
N HIS A 456 -13.20 -32.74 0.84
CA HIS A 456 -11.83 -32.23 0.67
C HIS A 456 -11.36 -31.31 1.81
N LEU A 457 -12.21 -31.05 2.82
CA LEU A 457 -11.82 -30.20 3.96
C LEU A 457 -10.68 -30.84 4.76
N HIS A 458 -9.54 -30.18 4.78
CA HIS A 458 -8.39 -30.57 5.58
C HIS A 458 -7.64 -29.35 6.09
N GLU A 459 -6.91 -29.49 7.18
CA GLU A 459 -6.05 -28.42 7.69
C GLU A 459 -4.86 -28.18 6.75
N SER A 460 -4.44 -26.93 6.69
CA SER A 460 -3.27 -26.52 5.88
C SER A 460 -1.98 -27.15 6.38
N PRO A 461 -0.97 -27.37 5.52
CA PRO A 461 0.31 -27.95 5.88
C PRO A 461 1.09 -27.06 6.87
N SER A 462 2.10 -27.64 7.54
CA SER A 462 2.91 -26.95 8.55
C SER A 462 3.62 -25.70 8.05
N SER A 463 4.02 -25.67 6.77
CA SER A 463 4.59 -24.47 6.14
C SER A 463 3.63 -23.26 6.14
N MET A 464 2.33 -23.50 6.23
CA MET A 464 1.30 -22.47 6.33
C MET A 464 0.89 -22.21 7.78
N THR A 465 0.72 -23.26 8.59
CA THR A 465 0.21 -23.11 9.97
C THR A 465 1.26 -22.54 10.94
N ILE A 466 2.55 -22.82 10.77
CA ILE A 466 3.62 -22.26 11.63
C ILE A 466 3.67 -20.72 11.53
N PRO A 467 3.74 -20.10 10.32
CA PRO A 467 3.64 -18.66 10.21
C PRO A 467 2.37 -18.07 10.82
N LEU A 468 1.21 -18.75 10.68
CA LEU A 468 -0.03 -18.32 11.30
C LEU A 468 0.06 -18.27 12.83
N TRP A 469 0.64 -19.28 13.47
CA TRP A 469 0.82 -19.30 14.93
C TRP A 469 1.77 -18.21 15.42
N ILE A 470 2.89 -17.99 14.73
CA ILE A 470 3.84 -16.93 15.08
C ILE A 470 3.13 -15.55 15.01
N LEU A 471 2.44 -15.27 13.92
CA LEU A 471 1.73 -14.01 13.74
C LEU A 471 0.56 -13.85 14.72
N ALA A 472 -0.15 -14.92 15.05
CA ALA A 472 -1.24 -14.89 16.02
C ALA A 472 -0.72 -14.57 17.44
N ILE A 473 0.39 -15.17 17.86
CA ILE A 473 1.05 -14.85 19.14
C ILE A 473 1.48 -13.37 19.14
N LEU A 474 2.15 -12.91 18.08
CA LEU A 474 2.56 -11.50 17.96
C LEU A 474 1.37 -10.54 17.96
N SER A 475 0.21 -10.96 17.45
CA SER A 475 -1.03 -10.17 17.49
C SER A 475 -1.58 -9.98 18.89
N LEU A 476 -1.25 -10.85 19.82
CA LEU A 476 -1.60 -10.69 21.24
C LEU A 476 -0.50 -9.92 22.00
N VAL A 477 0.76 -10.36 21.90
CA VAL A 477 1.84 -9.81 22.72
C VAL A 477 2.44 -8.52 22.15
N GLY A 478 2.27 -8.23 20.87
CA GLY A 478 2.85 -7.03 20.22
C GLY A 478 2.40 -5.70 20.84
N GLY A 479 1.29 -5.70 21.57
CA GLY A 479 0.82 -4.53 22.33
C GLY A 479 1.75 -4.16 23.50
N LEU A 480 2.52 -5.10 24.01
CA LEU A 480 3.48 -4.86 25.10
C LEU A 480 4.66 -3.96 24.70
N LEU A 481 4.85 -3.70 23.40
CA LEU A 481 5.88 -2.79 22.89
C LEU A 481 5.65 -1.33 23.32
N ASN A 482 4.40 -0.94 23.58
CA ASN A 482 4.07 0.42 24.01
C ASN A 482 2.81 0.40 24.90
N ILE A 483 3.00 0.13 26.19
CA ILE A 483 1.91 0.11 27.17
C ILE A 483 1.61 1.55 27.60
N PRO A 484 0.31 1.98 27.64
CA PRO A 484 -0.08 3.32 28.08
C PRO A 484 0.45 3.71 29.46
N HIS A 485 0.73 4.99 29.65
CA HIS A 485 1.24 5.53 30.92
C HIS A 485 0.26 5.29 32.10
N ALA A 486 -1.04 5.21 31.85
CA ALA A 486 -2.06 4.88 32.85
C ALA A 486 -1.83 3.55 33.56
N ILE A 487 -1.10 2.60 32.93
CA ILE A 487 -0.81 1.27 33.50
C ILE A 487 0.59 1.27 34.15
N HIS A 488 0.99 2.17 34.89
CA HIS A 488 2.23 2.35 35.69
C HIS A 488 3.23 1.16 35.74
N VAL A 489 3.64 0.61 34.59
CA VAL A 489 4.67 -0.46 34.49
C VAL A 489 6.00 0.20 34.13
N PRO A 490 7.01 0.15 34.98
CA PRO A 490 8.33 0.71 34.69
C PRO A 490 8.91 0.11 33.39
N GLY A 491 9.32 0.98 32.48
CA GLY A 491 9.90 0.53 31.21
C GLY A 491 8.92 0.15 30.10
N ALA A 492 7.63 0.23 30.33
CA ALA A 492 6.57 -0.26 29.44
C ALA A 492 6.40 0.51 28.10
N ALA A 493 6.76 1.78 28.03
CA ALA A 493 6.72 2.58 26.79
C ALA A 493 8.04 2.44 26.00
N PHE A 494 8.40 1.21 25.65
CA PHE A 494 9.67 0.94 24.93
C PHE A 494 9.70 1.66 23.57
N LEU A 495 8.67 1.50 22.76
CA LEU A 495 8.63 2.04 21.41
C LEU A 495 8.61 3.59 21.42
N ALA A 496 7.89 4.20 22.37
CA ALA A 496 7.87 5.65 22.49
C ALA A 496 9.27 6.21 22.82
N ARG A 497 9.97 5.60 23.75
CA ARG A 497 11.36 5.99 24.08
C ARG A 497 12.31 5.72 22.92
N TRP A 498 12.14 4.62 22.22
CA TRP A 498 12.94 4.26 21.05
C TRP A 498 12.79 5.27 19.90
N LEU A 499 11.58 5.73 19.63
CA LEU A 499 11.28 6.67 18.53
C LEU A 499 11.44 8.14 18.92
N HIS A 500 11.58 8.47 20.20
CA HIS A 500 11.67 9.84 20.70
C HIS A 500 12.72 10.69 19.95
N PRO A 501 13.95 10.21 19.65
CA PRO A 501 14.96 11.00 18.95
C PRO A 501 14.56 11.40 17.51
N ILE A 502 13.63 10.68 16.91
CA ILE A 502 13.15 10.96 15.53
C ILE A 502 12.17 12.14 15.48
N TYR A 503 11.56 12.48 16.61
CA TYR A 503 10.54 13.52 16.71
C TYR A 503 11.00 14.71 17.56
N PRO A 504 12.05 15.44 17.10
CA PRO A 504 12.61 16.56 17.87
C PRO A 504 11.59 17.68 18.01
N ALA A 505 11.73 18.51 19.03
CA ALA A 505 10.97 19.75 19.15
C ALA A 505 11.21 20.64 17.91
N VAL A 506 10.14 21.23 17.36
CA VAL A 506 10.22 22.10 16.19
C VAL A 506 10.12 23.56 16.66
N PRO A 507 11.12 24.42 16.37
CA PRO A 507 11.06 25.83 16.75
C PRO A 507 9.82 26.53 16.22
N GLY A 508 9.13 27.29 17.07
CA GLY A 508 7.92 28.01 16.71
C GLY A 508 6.64 27.16 16.62
N VAL A 509 6.74 25.85 16.81
CA VAL A 509 5.57 24.96 16.92
C VAL A 509 5.32 24.66 18.40
N HIS A 510 4.26 25.21 18.93
CA HIS A 510 3.88 25.02 20.32
C HIS A 510 2.87 23.86 20.45
N GLY A 511 3.06 23.04 21.46
CA GLY A 511 2.15 21.99 21.90
C GLY A 511 2.74 20.59 21.67
N GLU A 512 2.84 19.86 22.74
CA GLU A 512 2.94 18.39 22.76
C GLU A 512 1.57 17.82 23.10
N ILE A 513 1.32 16.59 22.67
CA ILE A 513 0.07 15.91 23.05
C ILE A 513 0.23 15.45 24.50
N GLU A 514 -0.36 16.21 25.43
CA GLU A 514 -0.39 15.80 26.82
C GLU A 514 -1.55 14.84 27.06
N LEU A 515 -1.22 13.58 27.25
CA LEU A 515 -2.18 12.54 27.64
C LEU A 515 -2.25 12.48 29.16
N THR A 516 -3.35 12.99 29.72
CA THR A 516 -3.62 12.80 31.15
C THR A 516 -4.13 11.36 31.38
N VAL A 517 -3.77 10.76 32.52
CA VAL A 517 -4.21 9.42 32.91
C VAL A 517 -5.73 9.29 32.87
N SER A 518 -6.46 10.34 33.27
CA SER A 518 -7.92 10.37 33.20
C SER A 518 -8.46 10.29 31.78
N THR A 519 -7.83 11.00 30.84
CA THR A 519 -8.21 10.95 29.41
C THR A 519 -7.90 9.58 28.80
N GLU A 520 -6.74 9.00 29.08
CA GLU A 520 -6.39 7.65 28.63
C GLU A 520 -7.42 6.62 29.10
N ILE A 521 -7.75 6.62 30.40
CA ILE A 521 -8.75 5.69 30.97
C ILE A 521 -10.14 5.92 30.38
N LEU A 522 -10.57 7.18 30.25
CA LEU A 522 -11.87 7.49 29.68
C LEU A 522 -11.99 6.99 28.22
N VAL A 523 -11.03 7.33 27.38
CA VAL A 523 -11.05 6.95 25.97
C VAL A 523 -10.94 5.42 25.84
N ALA A 524 -10.04 4.76 26.55
CA ALA A 524 -9.91 3.30 26.56
C ALA A 524 -11.20 2.61 27.03
N SER A 525 -11.89 3.16 28.04
CA SER A 525 -13.17 2.62 28.51
C SER A 525 -14.26 2.74 27.44
N VAL A 526 -14.37 3.90 26.79
CA VAL A 526 -15.33 4.12 25.68
C VAL A 526 -15.03 3.20 24.51
N SER A 527 -13.76 3.11 24.07
CA SER A 527 -13.33 2.24 22.99
C SER A 527 -13.63 0.77 23.28
N THR A 528 -13.35 0.31 24.51
CA THR A 528 -13.64 -1.06 24.96
C THR A 528 -15.14 -1.34 24.91
N LEU A 529 -15.96 -0.46 25.45
CA LEU A 529 -17.43 -0.63 25.46
C LEU A 529 -17.97 -0.72 24.03
N ILE A 530 -17.46 0.11 23.13
CA ILE A 530 -17.88 0.15 21.72
C ILE A 530 -17.43 -1.12 20.98
N ALA A 531 -16.21 -1.59 21.20
CA ALA A 531 -15.72 -2.83 20.62
C ALA A 531 -16.52 -4.05 21.12
N LEU A 532 -16.80 -4.11 22.43
CA LEU A 532 -17.65 -5.15 23.02
C LEU A 532 -19.08 -5.09 22.50
N LEU A 533 -19.65 -3.91 22.31
CA LEU A 533 -20.99 -3.73 21.74
C LEU A 533 -21.02 -4.26 20.27
N GLY A 534 -20.04 -3.88 19.46
CA GLY A 534 -19.91 -4.38 18.07
C GLY A 534 -19.79 -5.91 18.02
N TRP A 535 -18.92 -6.47 18.87
CA TRP A 535 -18.80 -7.93 19.02
C TRP A 535 -20.11 -8.59 19.46
N PHE A 536 -20.76 -8.06 20.50
CA PHE A 536 -21.99 -8.63 21.06
C PHE A 536 -23.12 -8.65 20.03
N ILE A 537 -23.31 -7.55 19.29
CA ILE A 537 -24.32 -7.45 18.23
C ILE A 537 -24.00 -8.46 17.12
N ALA A 538 -22.75 -8.54 16.65
CA ALA A 538 -22.33 -9.51 15.64
C ALA A 538 -22.55 -10.95 16.13
N MET A 539 -22.23 -11.25 17.39
CA MET A 539 -22.45 -12.56 18.01
C MET A 539 -23.94 -12.93 18.00
N ARG A 540 -24.82 -12.03 18.46
CA ARG A 540 -26.27 -12.26 18.49
C ARG A 540 -26.87 -12.46 17.13
N LEU A 541 -26.38 -11.73 16.12
CA LEU A 541 -26.94 -11.80 14.77
C LEU A 541 -26.40 -13.01 13.99
N TYR A 542 -25.09 -13.25 14.01
CA TYR A 542 -24.46 -14.19 13.07
C TYR A 542 -24.10 -15.55 13.67
N LYS A 543 -23.87 -15.64 14.98
CA LYS A 543 -23.63 -16.94 15.62
C LYS A 543 -24.93 -17.74 15.78
N THR A 544 -26.09 -17.04 15.95
CA THR A 544 -27.39 -17.69 16.19
C THR A 544 -28.30 -17.69 14.98
N ARG A 545 -28.26 -16.65 14.15
CA ARG A 545 -29.17 -16.49 12.99
C ARG A 545 -28.49 -16.67 11.64
N GLU A 546 -27.16 -16.77 11.63
CA GLU A 546 -26.35 -16.92 10.41
C GLU A 546 -26.74 -15.91 9.30
N LEU A 547 -26.96 -16.38 8.06
CA LEU A 547 -27.33 -15.53 6.92
C LEU A 547 -28.73 -14.91 7.02
N ALA A 548 -29.61 -15.43 7.88
CA ALA A 548 -30.94 -14.85 8.06
C ALA A 548 -30.90 -13.41 8.57
N ALA A 549 -29.82 -13.02 9.26
CA ALA A 549 -29.59 -11.65 9.69
C ALA A 549 -29.37 -10.70 8.49
N ASP A 550 -28.58 -11.12 7.50
CA ASP A 550 -28.33 -10.35 6.27
C ASP A 550 -29.60 -10.21 5.43
N VAL A 551 -30.40 -11.29 5.31
CA VAL A 551 -31.70 -11.27 4.60
C VAL A 551 -32.68 -10.31 5.29
N ALA A 552 -32.77 -10.36 6.62
CA ALA A 552 -33.65 -9.47 7.39
C ALA A 552 -33.24 -7.99 7.25
N PHE A 553 -31.94 -7.71 7.20
CA PHE A 553 -31.43 -6.35 6.96
C PHE A 553 -31.81 -5.86 5.55
N GLU A 554 -31.65 -6.71 4.53
CA GLU A 554 -32.00 -6.39 3.14
C GLU A 554 -33.49 -6.09 2.97
N GLN A 555 -34.35 -6.87 3.63
CA GLN A 555 -35.79 -6.63 3.62
C GLN A 555 -36.18 -5.30 4.31
N LYS A 556 -35.50 -4.93 5.41
CA LYS A 556 -35.80 -3.73 6.18
C LYS A 556 -35.26 -2.44 5.55
N ALA A 557 -34.09 -2.51 4.92
CA ALA A 557 -33.39 -1.35 4.36
C ALA A 557 -32.75 -1.70 2.99
N PRO A 558 -33.54 -2.00 1.95
CA PRO A 558 -33.03 -2.51 0.67
C PRO A 558 -32.12 -1.50 -0.06
N GLY A 559 -32.38 -0.20 0.05
CA GLY A 559 -31.56 0.84 -0.53
C GLY A 559 -30.19 0.91 0.09
N LEU A 560 -30.11 0.91 1.42
CA LEU A 560 -28.85 0.92 2.15
C LEU A 560 -28.06 -0.39 1.95
N ALA A 561 -28.73 -1.52 1.98
CA ALA A 561 -28.11 -2.81 1.74
C ALA A 561 -27.41 -2.85 0.37
N ARG A 562 -28.10 -2.42 -0.69
CA ARG A 562 -27.52 -2.31 -2.04
C ARG A 562 -26.39 -1.29 -2.13
N ALA A 563 -26.52 -0.14 -1.47
CA ALA A 563 -25.45 0.88 -1.48
C ALA A 563 -24.17 0.35 -0.83
N LEU A 564 -24.25 -0.35 0.30
CA LEU A 564 -23.09 -0.93 0.99
C LEU A 564 -22.47 -2.08 0.17
N GLU A 565 -23.26 -2.94 -0.44
CA GLU A 565 -22.79 -4.04 -1.28
C GLU A 565 -22.09 -3.53 -2.54
N ASN A 566 -22.63 -2.47 -3.17
CA ASN A 566 -22.06 -1.78 -4.32
C ASN A 566 -21.06 -0.66 -3.91
N LYS A 567 -20.50 -0.71 -2.70
CA LYS A 567 -19.39 0.17 -2.27
C LYS A 567 -19.72 1.66 -2.40
N TRP A 568 -20.96 2.05 -2.09
CA TRP A 568 -21.49 3.41 -2.25
C TRP A 568 -21.46 3.92 -3.70
N TYR A 569 -21.39 3.04 -4.69
CA TYR A 569 -21.32 3.37 -6.12
C TYR A 569 -20.14 4.28 -6.52
N ILE A 570 -19.03 4.24 -5.76
CA ILE A 570 -17.85 5.10 -6.06
C ILE A 570 -17.12 4.63 -7.31
N ASP A 571 -17.03 3.32 -7.56
CA ASP A 571 -16.42 2.79 -8.79
C ASP A 571 -17.22 3.26 -10.02
N GLU A 572 -18.56 3.25 -9.95
CA GLU A 572 -19.46 3.73 -11.00
C GLU A 572 -19.35 5.25 -11.19
N LEU A 573 -19.24 6.01 -10.09
CA LEU A 573 -19.03 7.45 -10.14
C LEU A 573 -17.72 7.78 -10.87
N TYR A 574 -16.61 7.12 -10.54
CA TYR A 574 -15.33 7.33 -11.20
C TYR A 574 -15.36 6.88 -12.67
N ALA A 575 -16.06 5.76 -12.95
CA ALA A 575 -16.27 5.34 -14.32
C ALA A 575 -17.02 6.39 -15.15
N ALA A 576 -18.07 7.00 -14.59
CA ALA A 576 -18.89 8.00 -15.27
C ALA A 576 -18.18 9.35 -15.42
N THR A 577 -17.50 9.83 -14.39
CA THR A 577 -16.94 11.19 -14.36
C THR A 577 -15.51 11.30 -14.85
N ILE A 578 -14.72 10.23 -14.81
CA ILE A 578 -13.29 10.25 -15.16
C ILE A 578 -13.00 9.28 -16.32
N VAL A 579 -13.30 7.98 -16.17
CA VAL A 579 -12.82 6.95 -17.09
C VAL A 579 -13.50 7.07 -18.46
N ARG A 580 -14.85 7.18 -18.50
CA ARG A 580 -15.59 7.30 -19.76
C ARG A 580 -15.29 8.59 -20.53
N PRO A 581 -15.24 9.79 -19.89
CA PRO A 581 -14.80 11.00 -20.58
C PRO A 581 -13.39 10.92 -21.16
N LEU A 582 -12.41 10.40 -20.39
CA LEU A 582 -11.05 10.19 -20.87
C LEU A 582 -11.00 9.21 -22.05
N HIS A 583 -11.76 8.13 -21.99
CA HIS A 583 -11.88 7.20 -23.13
C HIS A 583 -12.51 7.85 -24.35
N GLY A 584 -13.54 8.72 -24.16
CA GLY A 584 -14.15 9.50 -25.21
C GLY A 584 -13.13 10.45 -25.88
N ILE A 585 -12.35 11.17 -25.08
CA ILE A 585 -11.27 12.06 -25.55
C ILE A 585 -10.23 11.24 -26.33
N SER A 586 -9.76 10.12 -25.78
CA SER A 586 -8.81 9.22 -26.45
C SER A 586 -9.33 8.73 -27.81
N THR A 587 -10.61 8.35 -27.85
CA THR A 587 -11.27 7.91 -29.10
C THR A 587 -11.38 9.04 -30.12
N PHE A 588 -11.67 10.26 -29.68
CA PHE A 588 -11.68 11.44 -30.54
C PHE A 588 -10.30 11.72 -31.13
N PHE A 589 -9.24 11.68 -30.33
CA PHE A 589 -7.88 11.85 -30.84
C PHE A 589 -7.53 10.75 -31.86
N TRP A 590 -7.77 9.50 -31.53
CA TRP A 590 -7.46 8.36 -32.42
C TRP A 590 -8.27 8.39 -33.73
N LYS A 591 -9.60 8.48 -33.65
CA LYS A 591 -10.47 8.41 -34.84
C LYS A 591 -10.64 9.73 -35.57
N GLY A 592 -10.39 10.86 -34.91
CA GLY A 592 -10.52 12.20 -35.51
C GLY A 592 -9.15 12.72 -35.94
N ILE A 593 -8.27 13.01 -35.00
CA ILE A 593 -7.02 13.74 -35.28
C ILE A 593 -6.00 12.83 -35.98
N ASP A 594 -5.76 11.60 -35.49
CA ASP A 594 -4.83 10.70 -36.16
C ASP A 594 -5.31 10.34 -37.57
N ALA A 595 -6.61 10.06 -37.73
CA ALA A 595 -7.19 9.80 -39.07
C ALA A 595 -7.07 11.01 -39.99
N LEU A 596 -7.18 12.25 -39.49
CA LEU A 596 -6.96 13.47 -40.29
C LEU A 596 -5.48 13.59 -40.71
N ILE A 597 -4.54 13.33 -39.80
CA ILE A 597 -3.10 13.36 -40.06
C ILE A 597 -2.74 12.32 -41.13
N ASP A 598 -3.18 11.07 -40.93
CA ASP A 598 -2.95 9.97 -41.86
C ASP A 598 -3.60 10.24 -43.23
N GLY A 599 -4.82 10.76 -43.25
CA GLY A 599 -5.52 11.17 -44.47
C GLY A 599 -4.77 12.28 -45.23
N THR A 600 -4.25 13.27 -44.50
CA THR A 600 -3.45 14.36 -45.08
C THR A 600 -2.13 13.83 -45.64
N ALA A 601 -1.44 12.95 -44.94
CA ALA A 601 -0.20 12.31 -45.41
C ALA A 601 -0.47 11.47 -46.68
N ALA A 602 -1.56 10.68 -46.67
CA ALA A 602 -1.98 9.90 -47.83
C ALA A 602 -2.32 10.76 -49.05
N MET A 603 -3.03 11.88 -48.81
CA MET A 603 -3.37 12.85 -49.87
C MET A 603 -2.12 13.50 -50.48
N LEU A 604 -1.16 13.92 -49.62
CA LEU A 604 0.14 14.43 -50.11
C LEU A 604 0.88 13.38 -50.95
N GLY A 605 0.92 12.14 -50.49
CA GLY A 605 1.50 11.03 -51.23
C GLY A 605 0.80 10.77 -52.56
N PHE A 606 -0.52 10.88 -52.60
CA PHE A 606 -1.31 10.78 -53.83
C PHE A 606 -0.98 11.92 -54.82
N VAL A 607 -0.90 13.17 -54.35
CA VAL A 607 -0.54 14.33 -55.16
C VAL A 607 0.87 14.19 -55.73
N VAL A 608 1.85 13.79 -54.91
CA VAL A 608 3.25 13.55 -55.35
C VAL A 608 3.30 12.44 -56.40
N ARG A 609 2.57 11.33 -56.18
CA ARG A 609 2.48 10.22 -57.13
C ARG A 609 1.83 10.69 -58.45
N GLY A 610 0.70 11.41 -58.38
CA GLY A 610 0.05 11.96 -59.55
C GLY A 610 0.95 12.91 -60.33
N PHE A 611 1.72 13.76 -59.64
CA PHE A 611 2.73 14.60 -60.29
C PHE A 611 3.87 13.76 -60.93
N GLY A 612 4.30 12.71 -60.28
CA GLY A 612 5.27 11.77 -60.81
C GLY A 612 4.79 11.06 -62.10
N ASP A 613 3.51 10.66 -62.11
CA ASP A 613 2.89 10.05 -63.30
C ASP A 613 2.79 11.04 -64.47
N ILE A 614 2.48 12.30 -64.22
CA ILE A 614 2.50 13.37 -65.23
C ILE A 614 3.94 13.57 -65.75
N MET A 615 4.93 13.66 -64.84
CA MET A 615 6.33 13.78 -65.24
C MET A 615 6.82 12.59 -66.06
N ARG A 616 6.36 11.38 -65.77
CA ARG A 616 6.66 10.17 -66.52
C ARG A 616 6.20 10.26 -67.98
N PHE A 617 5.15 11.02 -68.26
CA PHE A 617 4.70 11.24 -69.65
C PHE A 617 5.76 11.92 -70.50
N PHE A 618 6.63 12.75 -69.92
CA PHE A 618 7.74 13.41 -70.59
C PHE A 618 8.97 12.49 -70.74
N GLN A 619 9.01 11.37 -70.04
CA GLN A 619 10.09 10.37 -70.11
C GLN A 619 9.69 9.21 -71.04
N THR A 620 9.66 9.49 -72.32
CA THR A 620 9.23 8.52 -73.36
C THR A 620 10.19 7.38 -73.60
N GLY A 621 11.40 7.42 -73.04
CA GLY A 621 12.49 6.43 -73.28
C GLY A 621 13.07 6.49 -74.69
N ASN A 622 12.58 7.40 -75.52
CA ASN A 622 13.00 7.51 -76.92
C ASN A 622 13.97 8.69 -77.09
N VAL A 623 15.23 8.39 -77.40
CA VAL A 623 16.32 9.36 -77.55
C VAL A 623 15.96 10.48 -78.56
N ARG A 624 15.24 10.15 -79.63
CA ARG A 624 14.81 11.12 -80.66
C ARG A 624 13.88 12.18 -80.07
N ASN A 625 12.98 11.83 -79.17
CA ASN A 625 12.10 12.78 -78.50
C ASN A 625 12.86 13.71 -77.55
N TYR A 626 13.86 13.20 -76.84
CA TYR A 626 14.73 14.02 -76.00
C TYR A 626 15.59 14.98 -76.79
N ALA A 627 16.16 14.51 -77.93
CA ALA A 627 16.88 15.38 -78.84
C ALA A 627 16.01 16.50 -79.42
N LEU A 628 14.76 16.18 -79.78
CA LEU A 628 13.77 17.19 -80.25
C LEU A 628 13.43 18.22 -79.16
N MET A 629 13.21 17.77 -77.91
CA MET A 629 12.96 18.66 -76.79
C MET A 629 14.16 19.56 -76.48
N LEU A 630 15.36 19.03 -76.54
CA LEU A 630 16.58 19.80 -76.35
C LEU A 630 16.73 20.87 -77.48
N PHE A 631 16.50 20.47 -78.75
CA PHE A 631 16.53 21.37 -79.87
C PHE A 631 15.50 22.49 -79.73
N LEU A 632 14.25 22.15 -79.36
CA LEU A 632 13.19 23.16 -79.11
C LEU A 632 13.58 24.10 -77.96
N GLY A 633 14.16 23.54 -76.86
CA GLY A 633 14.66 24.37 -75.75
C GLY A 633 15.73 25.35 -76.16
N VAL A 634 16.67 24.97 -77.03
CA VAL A 634 17.72 25.81 -77.57
C VAL A 634 17.09 26.88 -78.47
N VAL A 635 16.14 26.53 -79.34
CA VAL A 635 15.42 27.50 -80.22
C VAL A 635 14.66 28.55 -79.37
N VAL A 636 13.92 28.12 -78.34
CA VAL A 636 13.24 29.02 -77.39
C VAL A 636 14.24 29.92 -76.67
N PHE A 637 15.36 29.41 -76.24
CA PHE A 637 16.42 30.18 -75.57
C PHE A 637 17.00 31.23 -76.51
N ILE A 638 17.25 30.91 -77.82
CA ILE A 638 17.73 31.85 -78.83
C ILE A 638 16.69 32.93 -79.05
N ILE A 639 15.40 32.61 -79.18
CA ILE A 639 14.32 33.59 -79.38
C ILE A 639 14.23 34.59 -78.23
N PHE A 640 14.54 34.15 -77.02
CA PHE A 640 14.55 35.05 -75.83
C PHE A 640 15.85 35.87 -75.71
N MET A 641 16.93 35.47 -76.38
CA MET A 641 18.20 36.18 -76.34
C MET A 641 18.38 37.20 -77.52
N VAL A 642 17.56 37.14 -78.53
CA VAL A 642 17.47 38.09 -79.65
C VAL A 642 16.27 39.02 -79.43
#